data_c538dfe181caa03c06e504aa0bc8164e
#
_entry.id   c538dfe181caa03c06e504aa0bc8164e
#
_cell.length_a   1.000
_cell.length_b   1.000
_cell.length_c   1.000
_cell.angle_alpha   90.00
_cell.angle_beta   90.00
_cell.angle_gamma   90.00
#
_symmetry.space_group_name_H-M   'P 1'
#
loop_
_entity.id
_entity.type
_entity.pdbx_description
1 polymer ?
#
loop_
_entity_poly.entity_id
_entity_poly.type
_entity_poly.pdbx_seq_one_letter_code
_entity_poly.pdbx_strand_id
1 'polypeptide(L)'
;QMGGQSVTTREAAHSRKIVYGRARIGGNIVYLESTGSDNKYLWLVIAVAGHEIDAYESVWFNDEKIYNGTNFLNNWASVVNISFYKGDQTAADSALVSASNSKWTADHKLLDTAYMVLRLEHDPEKFSSGLPNISTIIRGKKVLDPSDNSTAWSQNPALCIYDYLRDTKYGLSETVANILTSSVTTAKGVCDEAITLSAGGTQPRYTIDGVVDTSNSIKANIETMIGSMAGRLVYSGGKFEVHAGEYIAPSITVDESQVIGEITVQTKQSRRNAFNGVKGVFLSEEDNYILADYPAQISSAYAVQDGDPIYLDMALPYTSNNIRAQRLAKLALFRSRQQEAITIPCNLSALRFKIGDNISVTNTRLGYNGKVFEVVGYAMDFTSGGQIVVNVDAIETAASIWDWQASDEEVFLGAGEVELYNGATAVAPTSISVTSDSFLSDDGTFNSKFNVTWTDADDAFTDHYVVEWKLTSSSNYFSQQTKSSPFNIVNLNSDQTYNVRVKAVNELGVSSTYINSTPTAAKDTTAPDAPSSVSANGEFEQITINWINSTVDDFNHVLVYRSDTLNGTYTLLEESFGTTFIDTGLLLVNELPVQKFYKLRSVDNSGNATKNAQNQPVYSAIVNATTTLVPVGGIADDAVDTAQIADLAVETAQIDNDAVTIAKVATSLQSTNYV
;
A
#
# COMPACT_ATOMS: atom_id res chain seq x y z
N GLN A 1 -13.98 1.20 21.49
CA GLN A 1 -15.26 0.50 21.24
C GLN A 1 -16.12 1.38 20.33
N MET A 2 -16.12 1.08 19.01
CA MET A 2 -16.86 1.89 18.02
C MET A 2 -18.39 1.74 18.18
N GLY A 3 -18.88 0.54 18.44
CA GLY A 3 -20.32 0.26 18.51
C GLY A 3 -21.06 0.72 19.78
N GLY A 4 -20.37 1.16 20.85
CA GLY A 4 -20.99 1.60 22.08
C GLY A 4 -21.38 3.08 22.16
N GLN A 5 -21.10 3.87 21.13
CA GLN A 5 -21.35 5.32 21.16
C GLN A 5 -22.83 5.68 21.07
N SER A 6 -23.63 4.86 20.41
CA SER A 6 -25.08 5.06 20.26
C SER A 6 -25.91 4.51 21.43
N VAL A 7 -25.28 3.93 22.46
CA VAL A 7 -25.97 3.39 23.63
C VAL A 7 -26.13 4.46 24.69
N THR A 8 -27.35 4.62 25.20
CA THR A 8 -27.65 5.50 26.35
C THR A 8 -27.13 4.85 27.62
N THR A 9 -26.32 5.58 28.37
CA THR A 9 -25.75 5.11 29.66
C THR A 9 -26.40 5.85 30.83
N ARG A 10 -26.22 5.29 32.04
CA ARG A 10 -26.56 5.97 33.29
C ARG A 10 -25.44 5.72 34.30
N GLU A 11 -24.45 6.59 34.27
CA GLU A 11 -23.26 6.49 35.11
C GLU A 11 -23.00 7.81 35.81
N ALA A 12 -22.64 7.73 37.10
CA ALA A 12 -22.34 8.93 37.89
C ALA A 12 -21.04 9.63 37.47
N ALA A 13 -20.07 8.86 36.95
CA ALA A 13 -18.77 9.35 36.51
C ALA A 13 -18.50 8.95 35.04
N HIS A 14 -19.39 9.39 34.15
CA HIS A 14 -19.23 9.16 32.71
C HIS A 14 -18.23 10.13 32.10
N SER A 15 -17.34 9.62 31.21
CA SER A 15 -16.41 10.46 30.45
C SER A 15 -17.15 11.44 29.53
N ARG A 16 -16.64 12.67 29.42
CA ARG A 16 -17.21 13.65 28.51
C ARG A 16 -16.91 13.26 27.07
N LYS A 17 -17.86 13.55 26.18
CA LYS A 17 -17.73 13.29 24.75
C LYS A 17 -17.58 14.61 24.02
N ILE A 18 -16.64 14.64 23.06
CA ILE A 18 -16.49 15.74 22.11
C ILE A 18 -16.84 15.18 20.74
N VAL A 19 -17.75 15.81 20.03
CA VAL A 19 -18.20 15.36 18.72
C VAL A 19 -17.66 16.29 17.65
N TYR A 20 -16.91 15.73 16.70
CA TYR A 20 -16.49 16.41 15.48
C TYR A 20 -17.23 15.84 14.27
N GLY A 21 -17.55 16.71 13.32
CA GLY A 21 -18.37 16.34 12.18
C GLY A 21 -19.76 15.91 12.60
N ARG A 22 -20.22 14.77 12.14
CA ARG A 22 -21.55 14.22 12.38
C ARG A 22 -21.44 12.86 13.09
N ALA A 23 -22.24 12.62 14.12
CA ALA A 23 -22.23 11.33 14.80
C ALA A 23 -23.58 10.98 15.41
N ARG A 24 -23.88 9.69 15.51
CA ARG A 24 -24.99 9.15 16.32
C ARG A 24 -24.48 8.82 17.72
N ILE A 25 -25.10 9.42 18.73
CA ILE A 25 -24.66 9.30 20.12
C ILE A 25 -25.84 9.05 21.06
N GLY A 26 -25.68 8.16 22.03
CA GLY A 26 -26.69 7.84 23.04
C GLY A 26 -26.74 8.81 24.22
N GLY A 27 -25.57 9.32 24.63
CA GLY A 27 -25.46 10.21 25.79
C GLY A 27 -25.57 9.51 27.15
N ASN A 28 -25.49 10.30 28.22
CA ASN A 28 -25.60 9.83 29.59
C ASN A 28 -26.82 10.44 30.28
N ILE A 29 -27.66 9.59 30.89
CA ILE A 29 -28.83 10.02 31.68
C ILE A 29 -28.34 10.63 33.00
N VAL A 30 -28.43 11.92 33.15
CA VAL A 30 -28.02 12.67 34.35
C VAL A 30 -29.19 12.94 35.31
N TYR A 31 -30.41 12.80 34.83
CA TYR A 31 -31.63 12.94 35.63
C TYR A 31 -32.71 12.01 35.10
N LEU A 32 -33.43 11.37 36.01
CA LEU A 32 -34.55 10.49 35.70
C LEU A 32 -35.58 10.59 36.85
N GLU A 33 -36.81 10.97 36.53
CA GLU A 33 -37.89 11.06 37.52
C GLU A 33 -39.24 10.81 36.88
N SER A 34 -40.15 10.15 37.60
CA SER A 34 -41.55 10.04 37.24
C SER A 34 -42.39 11.13 37.95
N THR A 35 -43.34 11.66 37.22
CA THR A 35 -44.25 12.73 37.72
C THR A 35 -45.68 12.55 37.21
N GLY A 36 -46.60 13.36 37.75
CA GLY A 36 -48.04 13.29 37.44
C GLY A 36 -48.78 12.26 38.31
N SER A 37 -50.12 12.24 38.20
CA SER A 37 -50.93 11.20 38.85
C SER A 37 -50.58 9.82 38.27
N ASP A 38 -50.41 8.84 39.14
CA ASP A 38 -50.06 7.43 38.78
C ASP A 38 -48.76 7.31 37.97
N ASN A 39 -47.79 8.25 38.17
CA ASN A 39 -46.51 8.28 37.45
C ASN A 39 -46.65 8.35 35.92
N LYS A 40 -47.65 9.12 35.46
CA LYS A 40 -48.00 9.23 34.04
C LYS A 40 -46.86 9.67 33.16
N TYR A 41 -45.96 10.52 33.64
CA TYR A 41 -44.86 11.09 32.87
C TYR A 41 -43.49 10.63 33.43
N LEU A 42 -42.61 10.23 32.53
CA LEU A 42 -41.20 9.99 32.84
C LEU A 42 -40.37 11.11 32.22
N TRP A 43 -39.60 11.79 33.06
CA TRP A 43 -38.66 12.83 32.62
C TRP A 43 -37.23 12.28 32.62
N LEU A 44 -36.54 12.58 31.54
CA LEU A 44 -35.12 12.24 31.39
C LEU A 44 -34.36 13.47 30.96
N VAL A 45 -33.16 13.65 31.51
CA VAL A 45 -32.15 14.57 30.99
C VAL A 45 -30.97 13.75 30.52
N ILE A 46 -30.67 13.84 29.24
CA ILE A 46 -29.60 13.10 28.59
C ILE A 46 -28.52 14.07 28.14
N ALA A 47 -27.34 14.03 28.78
CA ALA A 47 -26.19 14.80 28.37
C ALA A 47 -25.53 14.11 27.15
N VAL A 48 -25.41 14.82 26.04
CA VAL A 48 -25.00 14.30 24.75
C VAL A 48 -23.52 14.62 24.47
N ALA A 49 -23.13 15.91 24.61
CA ALA A 49 -21.76 16.35 24.37
C ALA A 49 -21.29 17.35 25.42
N GLY A 50 -20.00 17.34 25.77
CA GLY A 50 -19.39 18.25 26.75
C GLY A 50 -19.01 19.62 26.19
N HIS A 51 -19.66 20.06 25.12
CA HIS A 51 -19.44 21.33 24.42
C HIS A 51 -20.69 21.81 23.68
N GLU A 52 -20.67 23.02 23.15
CA GLU A 52 -21.68 23.52 22.22
C GLU A 52 -21.63 22.73 20.90
N ILE A 53 -22.81 22.32 20.42
CA ILE A 53 -23.00 21.64 19.12
C ILE A 53 -23.72 22.55 18.14
N ASP A 54 -23.61 22.27 16.84
CA ASP A 54 -24.28 23.06 15.81
C ASP A 54 -25.77 22.73 15.71
N ALA A 55 -26.13 21.44 15.64
CA ALA A 55 -27.53 21.02 15.50
C ALA A 55 -27.82 19.60 15.98
N TYR A 56 -29.07 19.36 16.35
CA TYR A 56 -29.69 18.04 16.43
C TYR A 56 -30.36 17.73 15.09
N GLU A 57 -30.05 16.59 14.47
CA GLU A 57 -30.61 16.22 13.16
C GLU A 57 -31.68 15.14 13.24
N SER A 58 -31.59 14.24 14.20
CA SER A 58 -32.62 13.21 14.42
C SER A 58 -32.53 12.63 15.82
N VAL A 59 -33.66 12.03 16.29
CA VAL A 59 -33.69 11.22 17.52
C VAL A 59 -34.26 9.85 17.21
N TRP A 60 -33.69 8.86 17.84
CA TRP A 60 -33.98 7.45 17.64
C TRP A 60 -34.30 6.75 18.95
N PHE A 61 -35.35 5.92 18.94
CA PHE A 61 -35.64 4.97 19.99
C PHE A 61 -35.34 3.58 19.47
N ASN A 62 -34.31 2.93 20.02
CA ASN A 62 -33.70 1.72 19.44
C ASN A 62 -33.31 2.01 17.97
N ASP A 63 -33.89 1.29 17.02
CA ASP A 63 -33.64 1.45 15.59
C ASP A 63 -34.73 2.26 14.86
N GLU A 64 -35.73 2.76 15.57
CA GLU A 64 -36.78 3.58 15.00
C GLU A 64 -36.43 5.07 15.10
N LYS A 65 -36.44 5.77 13.98
CA LYS A 65 -36.32 7.22 13.92
C LYS A 65 -37.65 7.84 14.35
N ILE A 66 -37.68 8.51 15.50
CA ILE A 66 -38.87 9.17 16.04
C ILE A 66 -38.96 10.64 15.71
N TYR A 67 -37.83 11.30 15.41
CA TYR A 67 -37.72 12.72 15.09
C TYR A 67 -36.67 12.95 13.99
N ASN A 68 -37.00 13.77 12.99
CA ASN A 68 -36.18 14.00 11.81
C ASN A 68 -35.48 15.37 11.76
N GLY A 69 -35.32 16.03 12.88
CA GLY A 69 -34.76 17.39 12.97
C GLY A 69 -35.80 18.50 12.88
N THR A 70 -37.00 18.21 12.42
CA THR A 70 -38.10 19.17 12.27
C THR A 70 -39.40 18.65 12.88
N ASN A 71 -39.75 17.41 12.57
CA ASN A 71 -41.04 16.84 12.96
C ASN A 71 -40.87 15.49 13.64
N PHE A 72 -41.78 15.14 14.53
CA PHE A 72 -41.96 13.78 14.98
C PHE A 72 -42.52 12.90 13.86
N LEU A 73 -42.08 11.65 13.82
CA LEU A 73 -42.53 10.62 12.89
C LEU A 73 -43.45 9.62 13.61
N ASN A 74 -44.21 8.84 12.89
CA ASN A 74 -44.96 7.66 13.38
C ASN A 74 -45.83 7.94 14.64
N ASN A 75 -46.46 9.11 14.73
CA ASN A 75 -47.30 9.53 15.88
C ASN A 75 -46.58 9.61 17.24
N TRP A 76 -45.27 9.72 17.28
CA TRP A 76 -44.54 9.86 18.53
C TRP A 76 -44.81 11.18 19.26
N ALA A 77 -45.24 12.24 18.54
CA ALA A 77 -45.61 13.52 19.15
C ALA A 77 -46.73 13.42 20.20
N SER A 78 -47.57 12.36 20.17
CA SER A 78 -48.64 12.15 21.13
C SER A 78 -48.16 11.78 22.53
N VAL A 79 -47.01 11.11 22.60
CA VAL A 79 -46.47 10.50 23.84
C VAL A 79 -45.06 11.00 24.20
N VAL A 80 -44.37 11.69 23.31
CA VAL A 80 -43.01 12.19 23.51
C VAL A 80 -42.94 13.69 23.30
N ASN A 81 -42.30 14.39 24.24
CA ASN A 81 -41.86 15.76 24.07
C ASN A 81 -40.38 15.88 24.29
N ILE A 82 -39.67 16.65 23.45
CA ILE A 82 -38.22 16.82 23.53
C ILE A 82 -37.87 18.30 23.49
N SER A 83 -37.10 18.76 24.48
CA SER A 83 -36.45 20.06 24.47
C SER A 83 -34.95 19.85 24.16
N PHE A 84 -34.44 20.60 23.20
CA PHE A 84 -33.05 20.52 22.74
C PHE A 84 -32.22 21.69 23.24
N TYR A 85 -31.13 21.42 23.89
CA TYR A 85 -30.14 22.38 24.39
C TYR A 85 -28.79 22.09 23.74
N LYS A 86 -28.27 23.10 23.03
CA LYS A 86 -27.06 22.90 22.21
C LYS A 86 -25.76 23.11 22.97
N GLY A 87 -25.75 23.56 24.21
CA GLY A 87 -24.59 23.94 24.99
C GLY A 87 -24.40 25.45 25.16
N ASP A 88 -25.18 26.25 24.44
CA ASP A 88 -25.20 27.73 24.48
C ASP A 88 -26.27 28.30 25.44
N GLN A 89 -27.05 27.45 26.10
CA GLN A 89 -28.10 27.83 27.01
C GLN A 89 -27.56 28.52 28.27
N THR A 90 -28.31 29.56 28.72
CA THR A 90 -28.02 30.31 29.94
C THR A 90 -28.99 30.04 31.08
N ALA A 91 -30.06 29.28 30.79
CA ALA A 91 -31.11 28.93 31.74
C ALA A 91 -31.41 27.42 31.73
N ALA A 92 -31.92 26.90 32.82
CA ALA A 92 -32.40 25.53 32.91
C ALA A 92 -33.76 25.37 32.17
N ASP A 93 -34.12 24.12 31.81
CA ASP A 93 -35.40 23.78 31.20
C ASP A 93 -36.56 24.16 32.16
N SER A 94 -37.37 25.11 31.77
CA SER A 94 -38.44 25.65 32.62
C SER A 94 -39.59 24.67 32.86
N ALA A 95 -39.86 23.78 31.91
CA ALA A 95 -40.88 22.75 32.03
C ALA A 95 -40.48 21.70 33.07
N LEU A 96 -39.19 21.26 33.01
CA LEU A 96 -38.65 20.32 33.98
C LEU A 96 -38.52 20.96 35.39
N VAL A 97 -38.06 22.21 35.48
CA VAL A 97 -38.03 22.96 36.77
C VAL A 97 -39.40 22.95 37.42
N SER A 98 -40.47 23.23 36.66
CA SER A 98 -41.85 23.27 37.16
C SER A 98 -42.35 21.87 37.54
N ALA A 99 -41.96 20.81 36.82
CA ALA A 99 -42.49 19.46 37.01
C ALA A 99 -41.75 18.65 38.08
N SER A 100 -40.51 19.01 38.46
CA SER A 100 -39.59 18.18 39.27
C SER A 100 -39.76 18.32 40.78
N ASN A 101 -40.75 19.08 41.27
CA ASN A 101 -40.92 19.33 42.69
C ASN A 101 -39.63 19.82 43.38
N SER A 102 -38.93 20.79 42.79
CA SER A 102 -37.66 21.39 43.26
C SER A 102 -36.44 20.46 43.24
N LYS A 103 -36.51 19.27 42.67
CA LYS A 103 -35.33 18.40 42.48
C LYS A 103 -34.45 18.86 41.32
N TRP A 104 -35.04 19.44 40.28
CA TRP A 104 -34.37 20.18 39.23
C TRP A 104 -34.68 21.65 39.37
N THR A 105 -33.68 22.48 39.57
CA THR A 105 -33.87 23.93 39.85
C THR A 105 -33.32 24.80 38.71
N ALA A 106 -33.55 26.08 38.78
CA ALA A 106 -33.01 27.05 37.84
C ALA A 106 -31.47 27.08 37.76
N ASP A 107 -30.79 26.49 38.77
CA ASP A 107 -29.32 26.38 38.78
C ASP A 107 -28.80 25.23 37.96
N HIS A 108 -29.63 24.22 37.59
CA HIS A 108 -29.25 23.09 36.75
C HIS A 108 -29.21 23.46 35.27
N LYS A 109 -28.35 24.40 34.92
CA LYS A 109 -28.28 24.98 33.56
C LYS A 109 -27.48 24.09 32.59
N LEU A 110 -26.61 23.21 33.06
CA LEU A 110 -25.72 22.41 32.26
C LEU A 110 -24.95 23.22 31.21
N LEU A 111 -24.31 24.32 31.67
CA LEU A 111 -23.54 25.22 30.80
C LEU A 111 -22.47 24.43 30.03
N ASP A 112 -22.18 24.87 28.81
CA ASP A 112 -21.21 24.22 27.90
C ASP A 112 -21.47 22.73 27.69
N THR A 113 -22.71 22.27 27.85
CA THR A 113 -23.10 20.87 27.66
C THR A 113 -24.31 20.78 26.78
N ALA A 114 -24.21 20.10 25.65
CA ALA A 114 -25.37 19.79 24.83
C ALA A 114 -26.16 18.65 25.48
N TYR A 115 -27.46 18.86 25.68
CA TYR A 115 -28.34 17.88 26.31
C TYR A 115 -29.76 17.94 25.75
N MET A 116 -30.51 16.86 25.98
CA MET A 116 -31.92 16.77 25.66
C MET A 116 -32.70 16.57 26.96
N VAL A 117 -33.86 17.23 27.06
CA VAL A 117 -34.88 16.93 28.09
C VAL A 117 -36.03 16.21 27.40
N LEU A 118 -36.29 14.98 27.78
CA LEU A 118 -37.37 14.18 27.25
C LEU A 118 -38.46 14.01 28.33
N ARG A 119 -39.71 14.19 27.90
CA ARG A 119 -40.89 13.80 28.68
C ARG A 119 -41.61 12.71 27.90
N LEU A 120 -41.64 11.51 28.46
CA LEU A 120 -42.35 10.36 27.93
C LEU A 120 -43.67 10.19 28.69
N GLU A 121 -44.80 10.10 28.00
CA GLU A 121 -46.07 9.76 28.57
C GLU A 121 -46.27 8.24 28.53
N HIS A 122 -46.74 7.65 29.62
CA HIS A 122 -46.96 6.22 29.71
C HIS A 122 -47.93 5.74 28.61
N ASP A 123 -47.45 4.87 27.73
CA ASP A 123 -48.22 4.21 26.68
C ASP A 123 -47.73 2.74 26.56
N PRO A 124 -48.61 1.76 26.95
CA PRO A 124 -48.25 0.35 26.94
C PRO A 124 -47.93 -0.22 25.57
N GLU A 125 -48.48 0.36 24.48
CA GLU A 125 -48.22 -0.12 23.12
C GLU A 125 -46.88 0.41 22.63
N LYS A 126 -46.58 1.68 22.85
CA LYS A 126 -45.32 2.33 22.40
C LYS A 126 -44.10 1.90 23.22
N PHE A 127 -44.29 1.63 24.52
CA PHE A 127 -43.22 1.28 25.46
C PHE A 127 -43.34 -0.16 25.99
N SER A 128 -43.85 -1.08 25.17
CA SER A 128 -44.08 -2.48 25.55
C SER A 128 -42.80 -3.20 26.04
N SER A 129 -41.61 -2.79 25.55
CA SER A 129 -40.32 -3.33 25.94
C SER A 129 -39.63 -2.54 27.06
N GLY A 130 -40.29 -1.55 27.66
CA GLY A 130 -39.72 -0.66 28.65
C GLY A 130 -39.07 0.59 28.06
N LEU A 131 -38.09 1.18 28.77
CA LEU A 131 -37.40 2.38 28.30
C LEU A 131 -36.50 2.01 27.11
N PRO A 132 -36.71 2.62 25.92
CA PRO A 132 -35.87 2.32 24.75
C PRO A 132 -34.44 2.87 24.91
N ASN A 133 -33.51 2.35 24.13
CA ASN A 133 -32.21 3.00 23.93
C ASN A 133 -32.43 4.30 23.13
N ILE A 134 -32.05 5.45 23.71
CA ILE A 134 -32.29 6.78 23.12
C ILE A 134 -30.98 7.30 22.51
N SER A 135 -30.96 7.50 21.21
CA SER A 135 -29.80 8.06 20.53
C SER A 135 -30.18 9.21 19.60
N THR A 136 -29.24 10.08 19.32
CA THR A 136 -29.44 11.25 18.46
C THR A 136 -28.29 11.38 17.47
N ILE A 137 -28.61 11.78 16.23
CA ILE A 137 -27.60 12.21 15.26
C ILE A 137 -27.46 13.73 15.42
N ILE A 138 -26.24 14.17 15.61
CA ILE A 138 -25.91 15.58 15.81
C ILE A 138 -24.83 16.04 14.83
N ARG A 139 -24.87 17.33 14.49
CA ARG A 139 -23.71 18.06 13.99
C ARG A 139 -22.93 18.60 15.17
N GLY A 140 -21.67 18.15 15.30
CA GLY A 140 -20.84 18.38 16.48
C GLY A 140 -20.32 19.82 16.62
N LYS A 141 -19.11 19.94 17.12
CA LYS A 141 -18.48 21.21 17.47
C LYS A 141 -18.26 22.11 16.27
N LYS A 142 -18.54 23.42 16.44
CA LYS A 142 -18.10 24.44 15.50
C LYS A 142 -16.60 24.70 15.72
N VAL A 143 -15.84 24.73 14.65
CA VAL A 143 -14.39 24.87 14.69
C VAL A 143 -13.92 26.13 13.97
N LEU A 144 -12.82 26.71 14.44
CA LEU A 144 -12.22 27.88 13.83
C LEU A 144 -11.43 27.50 12.59
N ASP A 145 -11.71 28.18 11.48
CA ASP A 145 -10.87 28.15 10.28
C ASP A 145 -9.81 29.27 10.36
N PRO A 146 -8.52 28.92 10.44
CA PRO A 146 -7.45 29.93 10.52
C PRO A 146 -7.21 30.67 9.19
N SER A 147 -7.82 30.25 8.08
CA SER A 147 -7.64 30.91 6.79
C SER A 147 -8.45 32.19 6.65
N ASP A 148 -9.63 32.25 7.27
CA ASP A 148 -10.55 33.40 7.21
C ASP A 148 -11.05 33.86 8.59
N ASN A 149 -10.61 33.18 9.67
CA ASN A 149 -11.06 33.38 11.05
C ASN A 149 -12.57 33.19 11.28
N SER A 150 -13.24 32.45 10.41
CA SER A 150 -14.64 32.05 10.63
C SER A 150 -14.71 30.88 11.62
N THR A 151 -15.83 30.80 12.35
CA THR A 151 -16.13 29.65 13.21
C THR A 151 -17.46 29.04 12.75
N ALA A 152 -17.39 27.82 12.25
CA ALA A 152 -18.53 27.10 11.70
C ALA A 152 -18.41 25.59 11.96
N TRP A 153 -19.53 24.89 11.84
CA TRP A 153 -19.51 23.44 11.80
C TRP A 153 -18.72 22.95 10.57
N SER A 154 -17.87 21.97 10.77
CA SER A 154 -17.04 21.42 9.71
C SER A 154 -16.77 19.94 9.90
N GLN A 155 -16.70 19.21 8.79
CA GLN A 155 -16.22 17.81 8.72
C GLN A 155 -14.76 17.75 8.24
N ASN A 156 -14.07 18.88 8.12
CA ASN A 156 -12.68 18.89 7.67
C ASN A 156 -11.75 18.43 8.80
N PRO A 157 -11.00 17.32 8.60
CA PRO A 157 -10.14 16.76 9.66
C PRO A 157 -9.09 17.73 10.18
N ALA A 158 -8.46 18.52 9.27
CA ALA A 158 -7.41 19.44 9.64
C ALA A 158 -7.91 20.54 10.59
N LEU A 159 -9.12 21.04 10.37
CA LEU A 159 -9.76 22.05 11.25
C LEU A 159 -10.15 21.45 12.60
N CYS A 160 -10.68 20.22 12.60
CA CYS A 160 -11.06 19.53 13.84
C CYS A 160 -9.83 19.19 14.71
N ILE A 161 -8.73 18.77 14.10
CA ILE A 161 -7.46 18.54 14.80
C ILE A 161 -6.89 19.87 15.32
N TYR A 162 -6.96 20.95 14.53
CA TYR A 162 -6.53 22.28 14.95
C TYR A 162 -7.31 22.76 16.17
N ASP A 163 -8.64 22.56 16.20
CA ASP A 163 -9.48 22.84 17.34
C ASP A 163 -9.06 22.01 18.57
N TYR A 164 -8.86 20.71 18.41
CA TYR A 164 -8.49 19.81 19.50
C TYR A 164 -7.10 20.09 20.06
N LEU A 165 -6.13 20.50 19.24
CA LEU A 165 -4.82 20.95 19.71
C LEU A 165 -4.93 22.20 20.61
N ARG A 166 -5.90 23.09 20.34
CA ARG A 166 -6.09 24.35 21.06
C ARG A 166 -7.08 24.25 22.22
N ASP A 167 -7.91 23.22 22.26
CA ASP A 167 -8.92 23.05 23.31
C ASP A 167 -8.26 22.97 24.68
N THR A 168 -8.56 23.95 25.54
CA THR A 168 -7.96 24.10 26.87
C THR A 168 -8.60 23.22 27.94
N LYS A 169 -9.77 22.63 27.64
CA LYS A 169 -10.56 21.85 28.58
C LYS A 169 -10.31 20.34 28.44
N TYR A 170 -10.20 19.86 27.22
CA TYR A 170 -10.11 18.43 26.90
C TYR A 170 -9.02 18.10 25.89
N GLY A 171 -8.42 19.07 25.24
CA GLY A 171 -7.39 18.93 24.24
C GLY A 171 -5.97 19.18 24.75
N LEU A 172 -5.05 19.50 23.84
CA LEU A 172 -3.63 19.68 24.16
C LEU A 172 -3.32 21.03 24.81
N SER A 173 -4.28 21.99 24.80
CA SER A 173 -4.14 23.35 25.35
C SER A 173 -3.03 24.20 24.70
N GLU A 174 -2.72 23.94 23.43
CA GLU A 174 -1.70 24.69 22.71
C GLU A 174 -2.16 26.07 22.28
N THR A 175 -1.25 27.02 22.34
CA THR A 175 -1.50 28.37 21.83
C THR A 175 -1.34 28.42 20.30
N VAL A 176 -1.99 29.38 19.66
CA VAL A 176 -1.85 29.60 18.20
C VAL A 176 -0.39 29.80 17.80
N ALA A 177 0.43 30.41 18.67
CA ALA A 177 1.86 30.64 18.41
C ALA A 177 2.66 29.35 18.25
N ASN A 178 2.22 28.26 18.91
CA ASN A 178 2.85 26.95 18.88
C ASN A 178 2.31 26.04 17.76
N ILE A 179 1.42 26.54 16.91
CA ILE A 179 0.88 25.80 15.78
C ILE A 179 1.18 26.57 14.49
N LEU A 180 1.70 25.89 13.49
CA LEU A 180 1.93 26.49 12.17
C LEU A 180 0.59 26.51 11.39
N THR A 181 -0.12 27.65 11.48
CA THR A 181 -1.46 27.81 10.89
C THR A 181 -1.47 27.62 9.35
N SER A 182 -0.35 27.94 8.67
CA SER A 182 -0.23 27.69 7.23
C SER A 182 -0.27 26.20 6.89
N SER A 183 0.28 25.32 7.74
CA SER A 183 0.17 23.86 7.52
C SER A 183 -1.27 23.38 7.68
N VAL A 184 -2.02 23.93 8.64
CA VAL A 184 -3.45 23.64 8.82
C VAL A 184 -4.25 24.05 7.58
N THR A 185 -3.99 25.25 7.04
CA THR A 185 -4.66 25.75 5.84
C THR A 185 -4.35 24.89 4.60
N THR A 186 -3.09 24.47 4.44
CA THR A 186 -2.70 23.54 3.38
C THR A 186 -3.41 22.19 3.55
N ALA A 187 -3.36 21.59 4.73
CA ALA A 187 -4.01 20.33 5.02
C ALA A 187 -5.54 20.40 4.83
N LYS A 188 -6.17 21.54 5.20
CA LYS A 188 -7.58 21.80 4.90
C LYS A 188 -7.85 21.71 3.40
N GLY A 189 -7.02 22.36 2.58
CA GLY A 189 -7.17 22.35 1.12
C GLY A 189 -7.10 20.94 0.54
N VAL A 190 -6.15 20.12 1.03
CA VAL A 190 -6.03 18.70 0.64
C VAL A 190 -7.27 17.91 1.04
N CYS A 191 -7.79 18.11 2.25
CA CYS A 191 -8.99 17.41 2.71
C CYS A 191 -10.22 17.78 1.87
N ASP A 192 -10.34 19.05 1.47
CA ASP A 192 -11.47 19.58 0.70
C ASP A 192 -11.37 19.28 -0.81
N GLU A 193 -10.25 18.72 -1.28
CA GLU A 193 -10.08 18.35 -2.70
C GLU A 193 -11.23 17.47 -3.18
N ALA A 194 -11.82 17.86 -4.32
CA ALA A 194 -12.95 17.16 -4.91
C ALA A 194 -12.50 15.88 -5.64
N ILE A 195 -12.90 14.73 -5.14
CA ILE A 195 -12.63 13.42 -5.75
C ILE A 195 -13.85 12.93 -6.50
N THR A 196 -13.65 12.55 -7.77
CA THR A 196 -14.72 12.04 -8.65
C THR A 196 -15.18 10.65 -8.20
N LEU A 197 -16.50 10.41 -8.25
CA LEU A 197 -17.16 9.16 -7.87
C LEU A 197 -17.57 8.35 -9.11
N SER A 198 -17.63 7.03 -8.99
CA SER A 198 -18.10 6.13 -10.06
C SER A 198 -19.56 6.39 -10.44
N ALA A 199 -20.40 6.72 -9.46
CA ALA A 199 -21.81 7.08 -9.67
C ALA A 199 -22.00 8.50 -10.24
N GLY A 200 -20.92 9.24 -10.48
CA GLY A 200 -20.93 10.64 -10.88
C GLY A 200 -20.94 11.61 -9.70
N GLY A 201 -20.57 12.87 -9.97
CA GLY A 201 -20.38 13.87 -8.93
C GLY A 201 -19.02 13.77 -8.24
N THR A 202 -18.86 14.49 -7.14
CA THR A 202 -17.62 14.54 -6.37
C THR A 202 -17.89 14.54 -4.87
N GLN A 203 -16.88 14.13 -4.09
CA GLN A 203 -16.88 14.27 -2.63
C GLN A 203 -15.52 14.80 -2.14
N PRO A 204 -15.44 15.43 -0.95
CA PRO A 204 -14.16 15.79 -0.34
C PRO A 204 -13.26 14.58 -0.18
N ARG A 205 -11.95 14.78 -0.38
CA ARG A 205 -10.94 13.71 -0.25
C ARG A 205 -11.02 13.06 1.14
N TYR A 206 -11.07 13.85 2.20
CA TYR A 206 -11.16 13.38 3.58
C TYR A 206 -12.21 14.13 4.37
N THR A 207 -12.93 13.43 5.24
CA THR A 207 -13.78 14.01 6.27
C THR A 207 -13.57 13.29 7.60
N ILE A 208 -13.97 13.97 8.69
CA ILE A 208 -13.96 13.41 10.03
C ILE A 208 -15.37 13.47 10.60
N ASP A 209 -15.85 12.31 11.05
CA ASP A 209 -17.15 12.14 11.69
C ASP A 209 -16.97 11.18 12.87
N GLY A 210 -17.12 11.68 14.09
CA GLY A 210 -16.93 10.78 15.23
C GLY A 210 -16.89 11.48 16.57
N VAL A 211 -16.68 10.66 17.58
CA VAL A 211 -16.73 11.05 18.99
C VAL A 211 -15.38 10.82 19.66
N VAL A 212 -14.79 11.88 20.15
CA VAL A 212 -13.59 11.85 20.98
C VAL A 212 -14.00 11.56 22.42
N ASP A 213 -13.49 10.49 22.99
CA ASP A 213 -13.70 10.14 24.39
C ASP A 213 -12.58 10.72 25.27
N THR A 214 -12.95 11.53 26.26
CA THR A 214 -11.98 12.15 27.16
C THR A 214 -11.37 11.18 28.17
N SER A 215 -11.83 9.92 28.23
CA SER A 215 -11.17 8.85 29.00
C SER A 215 -9.89 8.34 28.34
N ASN A 216 -9.74 8.53 27.03
CA ASN A 216 -8.52 8.21 26.31
C ASN A 216 -7.45 9.29 26.49
N SER A 217 -6.19 8.92 26.29
CA SER A 217 -5.11 9.92 26.26
C SER A 217 -5.28 10.87 25.07
N ILE A 218 -4.88 12.13 25.24
CA ILE A 218 -4.91 13.15 24.19
C ILE A 218 -4.15 12.65 22.95
N LYS A 219 -2.99 12.02 23.15
CA LYS A 219 -2.19 11.44 22.07
C LYS A 219 -2.97 10.38 21.27
N ALA A 220 -3.61 9.43 21.94
CA ALA A 220 -4.38 8.39 21.26
C ALA A 220 -5.57 8.96 20.47
N ASN A 221 -6.24 9.97 21.01
CA ASN A 221 -7.32 10.66 20.31
C ASN A 221 -6.78 11.37 19.05
N ILE A 222 -5.67 12.11 19.14
CA ILE A 222 -5.05 12.78 18.00
C ILE A 222 -4.62 11.78 16.93
N GLU A 223 -3.95 10.68 17.31
CA GLU A 223 -3.53 9.63 16.38
C GLU A 223 -4.71 9.04 15.62
N THR A 224 -5.82 8.80 16.32
CA THR A 224 -7.04 8.28 15.69
C THR A 224 -7.70 9.30 14.77
N MET A 225 -7.76 10.58 15.17
CA MET A 225 -8.28 11.67 14.32
C MET A 225 -7.46 11.85 13.05
N ILE A 226 -6.12 11.81 13.16
CA ILE A 226 -5.18 11.90 12.03
C ILE A 226 -5.42 10.75 11.03
N GLY A 227 -5.78 9.58 11.52
CA GLY A 227 -6.11 8.41 10.67
C GLY A 227 -7.23 8.70 9.67
N SER A 228 -8.19 9.59 9.97
CA SER A 228 -9.28 9.94 9.05
C SER A 228 -8.83 10.68 7.78
N MET A 229 -7.62 11.24 7.77
CA MET A 229 -7.05 11.92 6.61
C MET A 229 -5.71 11.31 6.14
N ALA A 230 -5.38 10.08 6.55
CA ALA A 230 -4.10 9.43 6.28
C ALA A 230 -2.88 10.35 6.52
N GLY A 231 -3.03 11.27 7.48
CA GLY A 231 -2.12 12.38 7.70
C GLY A 231 -1.07 12.11 8.77
N ARG A 232 -0.46 13.19 9.25
CA ARG A 232 0.49 13.17 10.36
C ARG A 232 0.50 14.51 11.11
N LEU A 233 0.88 14.46 12.38
CA LEU A 233 1.20 15.62 13.20
C LEU A 233 2.70 15.62 13.48
N VAL A 234 3.38 16.68 13.09
CA VAL A 234 4.83 16.83 13.27
C VAL A 234 5.08 17.97 14.24
N TYR A 235 6.04 17.82 15.15
CA TYR A 235 6.54 18.91 15.98
C TYR A 235 7.94 19.29 15.49
N SER A 236 8.03 20.46 14.85
CA SER A 236 9.26 20.92 14.23
C SER A 236 9.46 22.42 14.47
N GLY A 237 10.68 22.82 14.77
CA GLY A 237 11.00 24.23 15.00
C GLY A 237 10.21 24.90 16.13
N GLY A 238 9.77 24.13 17.14
CA GLY A 238 8.97 24.63 18.26
C GLY A 238 7.47 24.78 17.95
N LYS A 239 6.98 24.23 16.82
CA LYS A 239 5.57 24.32 16.41
C LYS A 239 5.03 22.97 15.98
N PHE A 240 3.74 22.79 16.18
CA PHE A 240 2.98 21.69 15.60
C PHE A 240 2.62 22.01 14.15
N GLU A 241 2.87 21.07 13.26
CA GLU A 241 2.50 21.11 11.84
C GLU A 241 1.53 19.97 11.55
N VAL A 242 0.37 20.30 10.95
CA VAL A 242 -0.65 19.33 10.54
C VAL A 242 -0.50 19.07 9.06
N HIS A 243 -0.36 17.82 8.68
CA HIS A 243 -0.26 17.39 7.29
C HIS A 243 -1.34 16.37 6.97
N ALA A 244 -2.13 16.62 5.95
CA ALA A 244 -3.05 15.63 5.37
C ALA A 244 -2.29 14.72 4.41
N GLY A 245 -2.83 13.53 4.17
CA GLY A 245 -2.25 12.55 3.28
C GLY A 245 -2.38 12.93 1.82
N GLU A 246 -1.26 13.27 1.19
CA GLU A 246 -1.14 13.53 -0.25
C GLU A 246 0.27 13.20 -0.75
N TYR A 247 0.42 13.08 -2.06
CA TYR A 247 1.74 13.02 -2.67
C TYR A 247 2.26 14.42 -2.93
N ILE A 248 3.41 14.73 -2.34
CA ILE A 248 4.15 15.95 -2.61
C ILE A 248 5.36 15.58 -3.47
N ALA A 249 5.47 16.14 -4.67
CA ALA A 249 6.63 15.89 -5.52
C ALA A 249 7.92 16.33 -4.81
N PRO A 250 9.01 15.54 -4.91
CA PRO A 250 10.25 15.88 -4.23
C PRO A 250 10.82 17.20 -4.79
N SER A 251 11.04 18.15 -3.92
CA SER A 251 11.67 19.45 -4.22
C SER A 251 13.16 19.46 -3.90
N ILE A 252 13.66 18.45 -3.22
CA ILE A 252 15.02 18.34 -2.72
C ILE A 252 15.65 17.08 -3.27
N THR A 253 16.83 17.22 -3.87
CA THR A 253 17.66 16.10 -4.30
C THR A 253 18.79 15.87 -3.32
N VAL A 254 19.02 14.61 -2.96
CA VAL A 254 20.16 14.14 -2.20
C VAL A 254 21.06 13.34 -3.13
N ASP A 255 22.28 13.80 -3.30
CA ASP A 255 23.31 13.15 -4.11
C ASP A 255 24.54 12.78 -3.29
N GLU A 256 25.51 12.15 -3.92
CA GLU A 256 26.73 11.67 -3.27
C GLU A 256 27.55 12.79 -2.60
N SER A 257 27.42 14.04 -3.02
CA SER A 257 28.15 15.18 -2.43
C SER A 257 27.67 15.56 -1.02
N GLN A 258 26.45 15.17 -0.70
CA GLN A 258 25.84 15.47 0.62
C GLN A 258 26.04 14.32 1.61
N VAL A 259 26.38 13.13 1.12
CA VAL A 259 26.55 11.91 1.92
C VAL A 259 27.98 11.87 2.49
N ILE A 260 28.09 11.74 3.81
CA ILE A 260 29.39 11.77 4.51
C ILE A 260 29.72 10.47 5.26
N GLY A 261 28.95 9.40 5.04
CA GLY A 261 29.16 8.10 5.68
C GLY A 261 28.52 6.97 4.89
N GLU A 262 28.39 5.80 5.50
CA GLU A 262 27.75 4.66 4.88
C GLU A 262 26.23 4.79 4.91
N ILE A 263 25.58 4.64 3.75
CA ILE A 263 24.13 4.55 3.66
C ILE A 263 23.69 3.16 4.12
N THR A 264 22.83 3.10 5.11
CA THR A 264 22.18 1.85 5.51
C THR A 264 20.90 1.66 4.73
N VAL A 265 20.74 0.51 4.09
CA VAL A 265 19.56 0.19 3.28
C VAL A 265 18.91 -1.08 3.82
N GLN A 266 17.65 -0.97 4.19
CA GLN A 266 16.79 -2.11 4.47
C GLN A 266 15.89 -2.32 3.24
N THR A 267 16.21 -3.31 2.43
CA THR A 267 15.55 -3.55 1.15
C THR A 267 14.16 -4.18 1.25
N LYS A 268 13.87 -4.87 2.36
CA LYS A 268 12.59 -5.56 2.58
C LYS A 268 12.20 -5.53 4.05
N GLN A 269 10.93 -5.38 4.29
CA GLN A 269 10.34 -5.57 5.62
C GLN A 269 10.07 -7.07 5.91
N SER A 270 9.82 -7.38 7.18
CA SER A 270 9.46 -8.74 7.60
C SER A 270 8.19 -9.21 6.91
N ARG A 271 8.21 -10.42 6.35
CA ARG A 271 7.03 -11.06 5.73
C ARG A 271 5.83 -11.19 6.70
N ARG A 272 6.07 -11.16 8.01
CA ARG A 272 5.00 -11.18 9.02
C ARG A 272 4.12 -9.92 9.01
N ASN A 273 4.65 -8.82 8.51
CA ASN A 273 3.93 -7.54 8.45
C ASN A 273 3.39 -7.25 7.03
N ALA A 274 3.62 -8.16 6.09
CA ALA A 274 3.13 -8.01 4.73
C ALA A 274 1.67 -8.42 4.65
N PHE A 275 0.87 -7.60 3.99
CA PHE A 275 -0.51 -7.90 3.62
C PHE A 275 -0.75 -7.45 2.18
N ASN A 276 -1.72 -8.05 1.52
CA ASN A 276 -2.12 -7.76 0.14
C ASN A 276 -3.61 -7.42 0.01
N GLY A 277 -4.29 -7.35 1.15
CA GLY A 277 -5.65 -6.85 1.28
C GLY A 277 -5.84 -6.08 2.58
N VAL A 278 -6.77 -5.13 2.59
CA VAL A 278 -7.20 -4.39 3.78
C VAL A 278 -8.71 -4.45 3.86
N LYS A 279 -9.23 -4.87 4.99
CA LYS A 279 -10.65 -4.92 5.32
C LYS A 279 -10.87 -4.35 6.71
N GLY A 280 -12.09 -4.15 7.11
CA GLY A 280 -12.41 -3.71 8.46
C GLY A 280 -13.74 -2.99 8.53
N VAL A 281 -13.91 -2.23 9.61
CA VAL A 281 -15.20 -1.66 9.98
C VAL A 281 -15.15 -0.12 10.04
N PHE A 282 -16.28 0.49 9.75
CA PHE A 282 -16.49 1.94 9.86
C PHE A 282 -17.90 2.23 10.41
N LEU A 283 -18.20 3.48 10.72
CA LEU A 283 -19.54 3.89 11.14
C LEU A 283 -20.32 4.41 9.93
N SER A 284 -21.13 3.54 9.30
CA SER A 284 -21.81 3.85 8.05
C SER A 284 -22.85 4.95 8.21
N GLU A 285 -22.67 6.09 7.52
CA GLU A 285 -23.66 7.15 7.41
C GLU A 285 -24.94 6.67 6.71
N GLU A 286 -24.79 5.81 5.70
CA GLU A 286 -25.91 5.22 4.93
C GLU A 286 -26.77 4.33 5.82
N ASP A 287 -26.16 3.66 6.82
CA ASP A 287 -26.83 2.82 7.79
C ASP A 287 -27.07 3.54 9.13
N ASN A 288 -27.21 4.87 9.12
CA ASN A 288 -27.49 5.66 10.32
C ASN A 288 -26.42 5.55 11.42
N TYR A 289 -25.14 5.54 11.03
CA TYR A 289 -23.96 5.48 11.91
C TYR A 289 -23.88 4.21 12.77
N ILE A 290 -24.41 3.09 12.29
CA ILE A 290 -24.09 1.78 12.86
C ILE A 290 -22.78 1.25 12.28
N LEU A 291 -22.22 0.27 12.97
CA LEU A 291 -20.99 -0.38 12.57
C LEU A 291 -21.25 -1.26 11.33
N ALA A 292 -20.51 -1.04 10.26
CA ALA A 292 -20.58 -1.80 9.02
C ALA A 292 -19.17 -2.14 8.51
N ASP A 293 -19.07 -3.23 7.77
CA ASP A 293 -17.84 -3.57 7.05
C ASP A 293 -17.76 -2.76 5.76
N TYR A 294 -16.63 -2.11 5.49
CA TYR A 294 -16.40 -1.51 4.18
C TYR A 294 -15.86 -2.56 3.19
N PRO A 295 -16.13 -2.41 1.88
CA PRO A 295 -15.59 -3.30 0.86
C PRO A 295 -14.08 -3.42 0.95
N ALA A 296 -13.59 -4.66 0.99
CA ALA A 296 -12.16 -4.92 1.13
C ALA A 296 -11.39 -4.42 -0.09
N GLN A 297 -10.27 -3.75 0.13
CA GLN A 297 -9.34 -3.36 -0.91
C GLN A 297 -8.26 -4.41 -1.05
N ILE A 298 -8.22 -5.08 -2.21
CA ILE A 298 -7.32 -6.20 -2.47
C ILE A 298 -6.48 -5.89 -3.71
N SER A 299 -5.21 -6.26 -3.68
CA SER A 299 -4.36 -6.27 -4.87
C SER A 299 -4.11 -7.70 -5.34
N SER A 300 -4.75 -8.09 -6.43
CA SER A 300 -4.55 -9.41 -7.04
C SER A 300 -3.08 -9.66 -7.43
N ALA A 301 -2.38 -8.62 -7.90
CA ALA A 301 -0.96 -8.72 -8.23
C ALA A 301 -0.10 -9.06 -7.01
N TYR A 302 -0.38 -8.46 -5.86
CA TYR A 302 0.34 -8.77 -4.62
C TYR A 302 -0.07 -10.10 -4.02
N ALA A 303 -1.34 -10.50 -4.13
CA ALA A 303 -1.78 -11.82 -3.70
C ALA A 303 -1.08 -12.94 -4.47
N VAL A 304 -0.90 -12.78 -5.78
CA VAL A 304 -0.10 -13.72 -6.59
C VAL A 304 1.37 -13.76 -6.15
N GLN A 305 1.98 -12.61 -5.85
CA GLN A 305 3.37 -12.55 -5.36
C GLN A 305 3.56 -13.21 -3.99
N ASP A 306 2.59 -13.07 -3.10
CA ASP A 306 2.65 -13.57 -1.73
C ASP A 306 2.19 -15.02 -1.62
N GLY A 307 1.44 -15.52 -2.61
CA GLY A 307 0.91 -16.88 -2.71
C GLY A 307 -0.47 -17.07 -2.10
N ASP A 308 -0.87 -16.24 -1.15
CA ASP A 308 -2.17 -16.29 -0.46
C ASP A 308 -2.72 -14.89 -0.18
N PRO A 309 -4.04 -14.69 -0.10
CA PRO A 309 -4.64 -13.46 0.41
C PRO A 309 -4.32 -13.27 1.89
N ILE A 310 -3.67 -12.18 2.23
CA ILE A 310 -3.32 -11.81 3.60
C ILE A 310 -3.94 -10.45 3.91
N TYR A 311 -4.85 -10.40 4.90
CA TYR A 311 -5.61 -9.20 5.21
C TYR A 311 -5.09 -8.48 6.45
N LEU A 312 -5.06 -7.15 6.39
CA LEU A 312 -5.00 -6.27 7.55
C LEU A 312 -6.42 -5.88 7.94
N ASP A 313 -6.79 -6.07 9.21
CA ASP A 313 -8.02 -5.52 9.77
C ASP A 313 -7.80 -4.07 10.20
N MET A 314 -8.48 -3.11 9.57
CA MET A 314 -8.33 -1.68 9.80
C MET A 314 -9.66 -1.03 10.18
N ALA A 315 -9.82 -0.71 11.45
CA ALA A 315 -11.00 0.01 11.95
C ALA A 315 -10.87 1.51 11.71
N LEU A 316 -11.94 2.15 11.21
CA LEU A 316 -11.98 3.56 10.84
C LEU A 316 -13.06 4.32 11.65
N PRO A 317 -12.79 4.64 12.94
CA PRO A 317 -13.81 5.17 13.86
C PRO A 317 -14.24 6.61 13.57
N TYR A 318 -13.52 7.33 12.73
CA TYR A 318 -13.81 8.72 12.35
C TYR A 318 -14.17 8.89 10.86
N THR A 319 -14.41 7.78 10.15
CA THR A 319 -14.83 7.79 8.75
C THR A 319 -16.25 7.24 8.67
N SER A 320 -17.17 8.00 8.06
CA SER A 320 -18.59 7.63 7.97
C SER A 320 -19.05 7.25 6.56
N ASN A 321 -18.20 7.42 5.56
CA ASN A 321 -18.52 7.15 4.17
C ASN A 321 -17.71 5.95 3.65
N ASN A 322 -18.39 5.00 3.00
CA ASN A 322 -17.81 3.76 2.53
C ASN A 322 -16.67 3.98 1.50
N ILE A 323 -16.82 4.91 0.56
CA ILE A 323 -15.81 5.19 -0.48
C ILE A 323 -14.55 5.81 0.13
N ARG A 324 -14.70 6.67 1.15
CA ARG A 324 -13.55 7.20 1.89
C ARG A 324 -12.85 6.11 2.70
N ALA A 325 -13.62 5.19 3.29
CA ALA A 325 -13.06 4.04 4.00
C ALA A 325 -12.23 3.16 3.04
N GLN A 326 -12.75 2.84 1.87
CA GLN A 326 -12.04 2.11 0.82
C GLN A 326 -10.76 2.85 0.38
N ARG A 327 -10.81 4.17 0.22
CA ARG A 327 -9.65 4.99 -0.15
C ARG A 327 -8.56 4.93 0.90
N LEU A 328 -8.90 5.06 2.18
CA LEU A 328 -7.96 4.93 3.29
C LEU A 328 -7.37 3.51 3.36
N ALA A 329 -8.17 2.49 3.10
CA ALA A 329 -7.73 1.10 3.03
C ALA A 329 -6.74 0.87 1.87
N LYS A 330 -7.03 1.40 0.68
CA LYS A 330 -6.12 1.35 -0.48
C LYS A 330 -4.80 2.05 -0.18
N LEU A 331 -4.82 3.23 0.43
CA LEU A 331 -3.61 3.95 0.84
C LEU A 331 -2.77 3.12 1.83
N ALA A 332 -3.39 2.51 2.82
CA ALA A 332 -2.70 1.64 3.78
C ALA A 332 -2.04 0.45 3.07
N LEU A 333 -2.77 -0.20 2.15
CA LEU A 333 -2.27 -1.31 1.35
C LEU A 333 -1.02 -0.91 0.55
N PHE A 334 -1.12 0.13 -0.27
CA PHE A 334 -0.03 0.52 -1.17
C PHE A 334 1.18 1.10 -0.42
N ARG A 335 0.97 1.81 0.69
CA ARG A 335 2.08 2.26 1.56
C ARG A 335 2.84 1.09 2.17
N SER A 336 2.17 0.02 2.57
CA SER A 336 2.81 -1.17 3.14
C SER A 336 3.70 -1.91 2.15
N ARG A 337 3.49 -1.70 0.85
CA ARG A 337 4.28 -2.35 -0.22
C ARG A 337 5.52 -1.54 -0.62
N GLN A 338 5.66 -0.32 -0.14
CA GLN A 338 6.89 0.45 -0.21
C GLN A 338 7.81 -0.03 0.92
N GLN A 339 8.67 -0.99 0.61
CA GLN A 339 9.37 -1.77 1.63
C GLN A 339 10.77 -1.27 1.94
N GLU A 340 11.32 -0.44 1.06
CA GLU A 340 12.68 0.02 1.22
C GLU A 340 12.76 1.19 2.21
N ALA A 341 13.59 1.02 3.22
CA ALA A 341 13.91 2.08 4.17
C ALA A 341 15.42 2.34 4.13
N ILE A 342 15.78 3.61 4.21
CA ILE A 342 17.19 4.04 4.16
C ILE A 342 17.51 4.99 5.31
N THR A 343 18.72 4.88 5.82
CA THR A 343 19.33 5.90 6.69
C THR A 343 20.53 6.48 5.96
N ILE A 344 20.48 7.77 5.69
CA ILE A 344 21.52 8.50 4.93
C ILE A 344 22.27 9.43 5.88
N PRO A 345 23.55 9.19 6.16
CA PRO A 345 24.38 10.11 6.93
C PRO A 345 24.79 11.30 6.05
N CYS A 346 24.14 12.42 6.23
CA CYS A 346 24.33 13.64 5.48
C CYS A 346 25.15 14.69 6.22
N ASN A 347 25.70 15.63 5.48
CA ASN A 347 26.26 16.86 6.01
C ASN A 347 25.16 17.81 6.51
N LEU A 348 25.53 18.95 7.07
CA LEU A 348 24.59 19.93 7.65
C LEU A 348 23.55 20.49 6.68
N SER A 349 23.72 20.30 5.36
CA SER A 349 22.71 20.71 4.38
C SER A 349 21.38 19.97 4.56
N ALA A 350 21.39 18.80 5.20
CA ALA A 350 20.20 18.01 5.49
C ALA A 350 19.30 18.61 6.59
N LEU A 351 19.76 19.62 7.34
CA LEU A 351 18.92 20.34 8.30
C LEU A 351 17.77 21.12 7.66
N ARG A 352 17.79 21.28 6.35
CA ARG A 352 16.69 21.86 5.58
C ARG A 352 15.50 20.89 5.39
N PHE A 353 15.71 19.58 5.61
CA PHE A 353 14.65 18.57 5.47
C PHE A 353 13.72 18.64 6.67
N LYS A 354 12.45 18.45 6.40
CA LYS A 354 11.42 18.27 7.41
C LYS A 354 10.91 16.83 7.38
N ILE A 355 10.45 16.35 8.51
CA ILE A 355 9.74 15.08 8.58
C ILE A 355 8.50 15.19 7.68
N GLY A 356 8.41 14.27 6.72
CA GLY A 356 7.34 14.25 5.74
C GLY A 356 7.65 14.91 4.40
N ASP A 357 8.81 15.51 4.23
CA ASP A 357 9.27 15.92 2.91
C ASP A 357 9.59 14.69 2.06
N ASN A 358 9.24 14.74 0.79
CA ASN A 358 9.72 13.79 -0.19
C ASN A 358 11.06 14.28 -0.75
N ILE A 359 12.04 13.42 -0.74
CA ILE A 359 13.38 13.65 -1.27
C ILE A 359 13.65 12.73 -2.45
N SER A 360 14.37 13.24 -3.44
CA SER A 360 14.85 12.47 -4.59
C SER A 360 16.30 12.06 -4.35
N VAL A 361 16.57 10.77 -4.22
CA VAL A 361 17.91 10.26 -3.93
C VAL A 361 18.57 9.75 -5.20
N THR A 362 19.76 10.26 -5.49
CA THR A 362 20.62 9.78 -6.58
C THR A 362 21.92 9.24 -6.01
N ASN A 363 22.15 7.95 -6.23
CA ASN A 363 23.38 7.29 -5.80
C ASN A 363 23.74 6.17 -6.79
N THR A 364 24.83 6.35 -7.49
CA THR A 364 25.26 5.45 -8.57
C THR A 364 25.55 4.04 -8.05
N ARG A 365 26.15 3.94 -6.87
CA ARG A 365 26.55 2.66 -6.26
C ARG A 365 25.34 1.81 -5.85
N LEU A 366 24.25 2.45 -5.42
CA LEU A 366 23.00 1.79 -5.05
C LEU A 366 22.04 1.63 -6.23
N GLY A 367 22.40 2.17 -7.40
CA GLY A 367 21.52 2.17 -8.58
C GLY A 367 20.34 3.13 -8.48
N TYR A 368 20.38 4.10 -7.56
CA TYR A 368 19.33 5.10 -7.43
C TYR A 368 19.54 6.23 -8.44
N ASN A 369 18.54 6.43 -9.27
CA ASN A 369 18.49 7.54 -10.22
C ASN A 369 17.22 8.36 -9.97
N GLY A 370 17.29 9.23 -8.98
CA GLY A 370 16.14 10.04 -8.59
C GLY A 370 15.05 9.24 -7.86
N LYS A 371 15.41 8.17 -7.14
CA LYS A 371 14.44 7.37 -6.37
C LYS A 371 13.87 8.21 -5.24
N VAL A 372 12.53 8.17 -5.07
CA VAL A 372 11.82 9.04 -4.14
C VAL A 372 11.63 8.34 -2.80
N PHE A 373 11.96 9.06 -1.73
CA PHE A 373 11.77 8.63 -0.35
C PHE A 373 11.08 9.73 0.46
N GLU A 374 10.23 9.35 1.40
CA GLU A 374 9.63 10.24 2.40
C GLU A 374 10.50 10.25 3.65
N VAL A 375 10.90 11.42 4.11
CA VAL A 375 11.68 11.59 5.36
C VAL A 375 10.76 11.31 6.55
N VAL A 376 11.11 10.31 7.35
CA VAL A 376 10.36 9.91 8.56
C VAL A 376 11.02 10.35 9.85
N GLY A 377 12.30 10.66 9.80
CA GLY A 377 13.05 11.13 10.95
C GLY A 377 14.44 11.65 10.59
N TYR A 378 15.05 12.34 11.50
CA TYR A 378 16.48 12.65 11.44
C TYR A 378 17.07 12.81 12.84
N ALA A 379 18.34 12.46 12.96
CA ALA A 379 19.11 12.64 14.19
C ALA A 379 20.44 13.34 13.89
N MET A 380 20.90 14.20 14.79
CA MET A 380 22.23 14.79 14.70
C MET A 380 23.20 14.03 15.61
N ASP A 381 24.28 13.56 15.03
CA ASP A 381 25.35 12.90 15.75
C ASP A 381 26.64 13.73 15.69
N PHE A 382 27.37 13.73 16.79
CA PHE A 382 28.67 14.34 16.89
C PHE A 382 29.74 13.25 16.92
N THR A 383 30.49 13.14 15.84
CA THR A 383 31.57 12.13 15.77
C THR A 383 32.73 12.49 16.69
N SER A 384 33.54 11.49 17.05
CA SER A 384 34.76 11.70 17.89
C SER A 384 35.79 12.64 17.26
N GLY A 385 35.68 12.90 15.93
CA GLY A 385 36.50 13.88 15.21
C GLY A 385 35.93 15.30 15.17
N GLY A 386 34.80 15.57 15.86
CA GLY A 386 34.16 16.89 15.89
C GLY A 386 33.31 17.19 14.65
N GLN A 387 33.10 16.22 13.77
CA GLN A 387 32.23 16.36 12.62
C GLN A 387 30.77 16.15 13.05
N ILE A 388 29.89 16.99 12.53
CA ILE A 388 28.43 16.85 12.72
C ILE A 388 27.87 16.09 11.56
N VAL A 389 27.15 15.01 11.84
CA VAL A 389 26.44 14.16 10.88
C VAL A 389 24.96 14.28 11.14
N VAL A 390 24.19 14.48 10.08
CA VAL A 390 22.72 14.42 10.12
C VAL A 390 22.28 13.11 9.50
N ASN A 391 21.88 12.14 10.31
CA ASN A 391 21.31 10.88 9.84
C ASN A 391 19.85 11.13 9.46
N VAL A 392 19.51 10.94 8.20
CA VAL A 392 18.17 11.10 7.65
C VAL A 392 17.56 9.72 7.45
N ASP A 393 16.51 9.42 8.20
CA ASP A 393 15.72 8.20 8.03
C ASP A 393 14.60 8.46 7.03
N ALA A 394 14.53 7.64 6.00
CA ALA A 394 13.53 7.82 4.96
C ALA A 394 12.99 6.46 4.46
N ILE A 395 11.73 6.45 4.04
CA ILE A 395 11.02 5.27 3.53
C ILE A 395 10.63 5.54 2.08
N GLU A 396 10.76 4.52 1.24
CA GLU A 396 10.34 4.56 -0.15
C GLU A 396 8.89 5.05 -0.29
N THR A 397 8.64 5.92 -1.25
CA THR A 397 7.31 6.42 -1.58
C THR A 397 7.15 6.61 -3.08
N ALA A 398 5.91 6.65 -3.56
CA ALA A 398 5.60 6.85 -4.96
C ALA A 398 4.27 7.60 -5.13
N ALA A 399 4.12 8.35 -6.22
CA ALA A 399 2.88 9.06 -6.54
C ALA A 399 1.69 8.09 -6.67
N SER A 400 1.92 6.91 -7.25
CA SER A 400 0.90 5.88 -7.48
C SER A 400 0.20 5.37 -6.22
N ILE A 401 0.81 5.54 -5.03
CA ILE A 401 0.16 5.21 -3.75
C ILE A 401 -1.12 6.03 -3.54
N TRP A 402 -1.07 7.30 -3.97
CA TRP A 402 -2.09 8.31 -3.72
C TRP A 402 -3.15 8.40 -4.83
N ASP A 403 -2.96 7.63 -5.92
CA ASP A 403 -3.89 7.58 -7.03
C ASP A 403 -5.18 6.87 -6.60
N TRP A 404 -6.31 7.54 -6.85
CA TRP A 404 -7.64 7.00 -6.70
C TRP A 404 -8.43 7.26 -7.97
N GLN A 405 -8.96 6.21 -8.56
CA GLN A 405 -9.83 6.29 -9.73
C GLN A 405 -11.25 5.87 -9.34
N ALA A 406 -12.24 6.36 -10.05
CA ALA A 406 -13.63 5.94 -9.85
C ALA A 406 -13.83 4.41 -10.03
N SER A 407 -12.97 3.76 -10.82
CA SER A 407 -12.94 2.32 -11.01
C SER A 407 -12.39 1.51 -9.82
N ASP A 408 -11.81 2.18 -8.82
CA ASP A 408 -11.34 1.54 -7.59
C ASP A 408 -12.46 1.36 -6.55
N GLU A 409 -13.65 1.92 -6.83
CA GLU A 409 -14.79 1.83 -5.94
C GLU A 409 -15.45 0.46 -6.04
N GLU A 410 -15.43 -0.26 -4.94
CA GLU A 410 -16.17 -1.52 -4.78
C GLU A 410 -17.58 -1.26 -4.23
N VAL A 411 -18.51 -2.13 -4.58
CA VAL A 411 -19.92 -1.99 -4.18
C VAL A 411 -20.08 -2.20 -2.68
N PHE A 412 -20.67 -1.22 -2.01
CA PHE A 412 -21.06 -1.32 -0.60
C PHE A 412 -22.50 -1.83 -0.52
N LEU A 413 -22.70 -2.96 0.13
CA LEU A 413 -24.03 -3.58 0.26
C LEU A 413 -24.83 -3.08 1.48
N GLY A 414 -24.23 -2.21 2.32
CA GLY A 414 -24.85 -1.73 3.55
C GLY A 414 -24.92 -2.77 4.68
N ALA A 415 -25.11 -2.32 5.91
CA ALA A 415 -25.28 -3.21 7.06
C ALA A 415 -26.68 -3.86 7.13
N GLY A 416 -27.62 -3.38 6.31
CA GLY A 416 -29.02 -3.82 6.31
C GLY A 416 -29.42 -4.83 5.25
N GLU A 417 -28.60 -5.02 4.22
CA GLU A 417 -28.78 -6.10 3.23
C GLU A 417 -27.96 -7.32 3.62
N VAL A 418 -28.28 -7.93 4.73
CA VAL A 418 -27.94 -9.34 4.91
C VAL A 418 -28.83 -10.09 3.93
N GLU A 419 -28.39 -10.33 2.69
CA GLU A 419 -28.90 -11.48 1.98
C GLU A 419 -28.71 -12.65 2.92
N LEU A 420 -29.84 -13.23 3.33
CA LEU A 420 -29.81 -14.43 4.18
C LEU A 420 -29.00 -15.46 3.41
N TYR A 421 -27.78 -15.69 3.84
CA TYR A 421 -26.88 -16.68 3.25
C TYR A 421 -27.62 -18.00 3.09
N ASN A 422 -27.93 -18.34 1.86
CA ASN A 422 -28.49 -19.64 1.55
C ASN A 422 -27.34 -20.64 1.36
N GLY A 423 -26.82 -21.16 2.46
CA GLY A 423 -25.74 -22.14 2.42
C GLY A 423 -26.06 -23.43 1.67
N ALA A 424 -27.32 -23.66 1.27
CA ALA A 424 -27.72 -24.80 0.46
C ALA A 424 -27.42 -24.61 -1.04
N THR A 425 -27.00 -23.43 -1.47
CA THR A 425 -26.65 -23.12 -2.85
C THR A 425 -25.27 -22.45 -2.92
N ALA A 426 -24.58 -22.63 -4.03
CA ALA A 426 -23.34 -21.91 -4.35
C ALA A 426 -23.47 -21.29 -5.74
N VAL A 427 -23.00 -20.06 -5.90
CA VAL A 427 -22.99 -19.34 -7.18
C VAL A 427 -21.85 -19.85 -8.04
N ALA A 428 -22.10 -20.10 -9.32
CA ALA A 428 -21.06 -20.54 -10.22
C ALA A 428 -20.16 -19.37 -10.66
N PRO A 429 -18.86 -19.59 -10.86
CA PRO A 429 -18.00 -18.63 -11.53
C PRO A 429 -18.47 -18.41 -12.97
N THR A 430 -18.01 -17.34 -13.61
CA THR A 430 -18.38 -16.99 -14.99
C THR A 430 -17.15 -16.83 -15.87
N SER A 431 -17.36 -16.77 -17.19
CA SER A 431 -16.34 -16.34 -18.17
C SER A 431 -15.02 -17.13 -18.12
N ILE A 432 -15.11 -18.49 -18.14
CA ILE A 432 -13.89 -19.30 -18.23
C ILE A 432 -13.14 -19.04 -19.53
N SER A 433 -11.85 -18.74 -19.43
CA SER A 433 -10.92 -18.65 -20.55
C SER A 433 -9.70 -19.52 -20.27
N VAL A 434 -9.23 -20.23 -21.27
CA VAL A 434 -8.06 -21.09 -21.15
C VAL A 434 -7.09 -20.75 -22.27
N THR A 435 -5.93 -20.21 -21.91
CA THR A 435 -4.83 -20.00 -22.83
C THR A 435 -3.82 -21.13 -22.70
N SER A 436 -3.29 -21.57 -23.82
CA SER A 436 -2.28 -22.63 -23.85
C SER A 436 -0.91 -22.02 -24.12
N ASP A 437 0.07 -22.51 -23.39
CA ASP A 437 1.47 -22.18 -23.53
C ASP A 437 2.30 -23.47 -23.39
N SER A 438 3.58 -23.45 -23.74
CA SER A 438 4.47 -24.60 -23.61
C SER A 438 5.79 -24.20 -22.95
N PHE A 439 6.39 -25.12 -22.22
CA PHE A 439 7.65 -24.90 -21.51
C PHE A 439 8.54 -26.14 -21.58
N LEU A 440 9.85 -25.92 -21.44
CA LEU A 440 10.83 -26.98 -21.34
C LEU A 440 10.93 -27.42 -19.87
N SER A 441 10.75 -28.71 -19.61
CA SER A 441 11.01 -29.30 -18.30
C SER A 441 12.50 -29.56 -18.09
N ASP A 442 12.90 -29.72 -16.83
CA ASP A 442 14.31 -30.00 -16.43
C ASP A 442 14.88 -31.27 -17.06
N ASP A 443 14.04 -32.21 -17.50
CA ASP A 443 14.43 -33.43 -18.21
C ASP A 443 14.60 -33.25 -19.73
N GLY A 444 14.46 -32.00 -20.21
CA GLY A 444 14.61 -31.68 -21.64
C GLY A 444 13.34 -31.95 -22.49
N THR A 445 12.21 -32.33 -21.89
CA THR A 445 10.96 -32.53 -22.61
C THR A 445 10.14 -31.25 -22.64
N PHE A 446 9.44 -30.99 -23.76
CA PHE A 446 8.50 -29.88 -23.88
C PHE A 446 7.13 -30.31 -23.38
N ASN A 447 6.65 -29.63 -22.37
CA ASN A 447 5.33 -29.83 -21.80
C ASN A 447 4.46 -28.60 -22.06
N SER A 448 3.19 -28.87 -22.37
CA SER A 448 2.20 -27.82 -22.48
C SER A 448 1.59 -27.53 -21.13
N LYS A 449 1.24 -26.26 -20.91
CA LYS A 449 0.47 -25.81 -19.77
C LYS A 449 -0.76 -25.04 -20.22
N PHE A 450 -1.80 -25.06 -19.41
CA PHE A 450 -2.93 -24.15 -19.52
C PHE A 450 -2.86 -23.12 -18.39
N ASN A 451 -3.09 -21.89 -18.74
CA ASN A 451 -3.48 -20.85 -17.80
C ASN A 451 -5.00 -20.70 -17.87
N VAL A 452 -5.67 -21.14 -16.82
CA VAL A 452 -7.13 -21.14 -16.71
C VAL A 452 -7.54 -19.92 -15.92
N THR A 453 -8.32 -19.03 -16.53
CA THR A 453 -8.87 -17.84 -15.91
C THR A 453 -10.39 -17.90 -15.91
N TRP A 454 -10.99 -17.35 -14.90
CA TRP A 454 -12.44 -17.17 -14.79
C TRP A 454 -12.75 -15.89 -14.03
N THR A 455 -13.97 -15.40 -14.16
CA THR A 455 -14.50 -14.37 -13.27
C THR A 455 -15.04 -15.06 -12.03
N ASP A 456 -14.60 -14.62 -10.86
CA ASP A 456 -15.00 -15.17 -9.58
C ASP A 456 -16.53 -15.16 -9.43
N ALA A 457 -17.04 -16.10 -8.65
CA ALA A 457 -18.44 -16.14 -8.29
C ALA A 457 -18.80 -14.86 -7.52
N ASP A 458 -19.91 -14.24 -7.88
CA ASP A 458 -20.48 -13.11 -7.15
C ASP A 458 -21.21 -13.64 -5.89
N ASP A 459 -20.41 -14.16 -4.96
CA ASP A 459 -20.87 -14.77 -3.71
C ASP A 459 -19.76 -14.61 -2.65
N ALA A 460 -20.03 -13.77 -1.65
CA ALA A 460 -19.11 -13.49 -0.55
C ALA A 460 -18.75 -14.73 0.30
N PHE A 461 -19.50 -15.81 0.19
CA PHE A 461 -19.30 -17.05 0.93
C PHE A 461 -18.62 -18.16 0.12
N THR A 462 -18.07 -17.83 -1.04
CA THR A 462 -17.22 -18.76 -1.79
C THR A 462 -15.93 -19.01 -1.03
N ASP A 463 -15.70 -20.27 -0.62
CA ASP A 463 -14.48 -20.68 0.09
C ASP A 463 -13.35 -20.97 -0.89
N HIS A 464 -13.62 -21.76 -1.94
CA HIS A 464 -12.61 -22.13 -2.93
C HIS A 464 -13.25 -22.54 -4.26
N TYR A 465 -12.39 -22.64 -5.28
CA TYR A 465 -12.74 -23.20 -6.59
C TYR A 465 -12.13 -24.58 -6.77
N VAL A 466 -12.85 -25.44 -7.49
CA VAL A 466 -12.34 -26.75 -7.90
C VAL A 466 -12.16 -26.72 -9.41
N VAL A 467 -10.91 -26.83 -9.85
CA VAL A 467 -10.52 -26.94 -11.25
C VAL A 467 -10.33 -28.40 -11.59
N GLU A 468 -11.02 -28.87 -12.63
CA GLU A 468 -10.92 -30.24 -13.09
C GLU A 468 -10.61 -30.28 -14.57
N TRP A 469 -9.74 -31.22 -14.97
CA TRP A 469 -9.36 -31.40 -16.35
C TRP A 469 -9.16 -32.87 -16.71
N LYS A 470 -9.38 -33.19 -17.95
CA LYS A 470 -9.11 -34.52 -18.52
C LYS A 470 -8.85 -34.42 -20.02
N LEU A 471 -8.18 -35.38 -20.60
CA LEU A 471 -8.20 -35.60 -22.04
C LEU A 471 -9.64 -35.86 -22.50
N THR A 472 -10.04 -35.34 -23.64
CA THR A 472 -11.40 -35.61 -24.19
C THR A 472 -11.65 -37.10 -24.40
N SER A 473 -10.60 -37.88 -24.66
CA SER A 473 -10.61 -39.34 -24.81
C SER A 473 -10.66 -40.09 -23.47
N SER A 474 -10.38 -39.45 -22.33
CA SER A 474 -10.37 -40.08 -21.01
C SER A 474 -11.73 -40.00 -20.33
N SER A 475 -12.04 -40.95 -19.45
CA SER A 475 -13.24 -40.92 -18.60
C SER A 475 -13.01 -40.19 -17.28
N ASN A 476 -11.77 -40.10 -16.77
CA ASN A 476 -11.46 -39.63 -15.44
C ASN A 476 -10.92 -38.19 -15.48
N TYR A 477 -11.40 -37.36 -14.54
CA TYR A 477 -10.89 -36.02 -14.32
C TYR A 477 -9.77 -36.03 -13.26
N PHE A 478 -8.75 -35.24 -13.50
CA PHE A 478 -7.86 -34.72 -12.45
C PHE A 478 -8.58 -33.54 -11.78
N SER A 479 -8.36 -33.34 -10.49
CA SER A 479 -9.03 -32.30 -9.71
C SER A 479 -8.05 -31.63 -8.77
N GLN A 480 -8.10 -30.30 -8.70
CA GLN A 480 -7.33 -29.51 -7.75
C GLN A 480 -8.14 -28.33 -7.25
N GLN A 481 -7.90 -27.94 -5.99
CA GLN A 481 -8.54 -26.79 -5.36
C GLN A 481 -7.64 -25.57 -5.42
N THR A 482 -8.25 -24.39 -5.59
CA THR A 482 -7.59 -23.09 -5.54
C THR A 482 -8.52 -22.05 -4.96
N LYS A 483 -7.96 -20.99 -4.38
CA LYS A 483 -8.77 -19.90 -3.80
C LYS A 483 -9.09 -18.78 -4.79
N SER A 484 -8.37 -18.72 -5.90
CA SER A 484 -8.54 -17.63 -6.87
C SER A 484 -8.15 -18.04 -8.29
N SER A 485 -8.61 -17.28 -9.26
CA SER A 485 -8.11 -17.21 -10.64
C SER A 485 -6.82 -16.34 -10.65
N PRO A 486 -5.83 -16.61 -11.52
CA PRO A 486 -5.73 -17.72 -12.46
C PRO A 486 -5.22 -19.02 -11.82
N PHE A 487 -5.44 -20.16 -12.52
CA PHE A 487 -4.91 -21.46 -12.15
C PHE A 487 -4.13 -22.09 -13.31
N ASN A 488 -2.92 -22.60 -13.03
CA ASN A 488 -2.06 -23.21 -14.03
C ASN A 488 -2.17 -24.74 -14.00
N ILE A 489 -2.51 -25.33 -15.11
CA ILE A 489 -2.46 -26.79 -15.33
C ILE A 489 -1.18 -27.08 -16.12
N VAL A 490 -0.29 -27.83 -15.55
CA VAL A 490 1.02 -28.16 -16.15
C VAL A 490 1.12 -29.62 -16.57
N ASN A 491 2.16 -29.97 -17.31
CA ASN A 491 2.46 -31.33 -17.77
C ASN A 491 1.33 -31.92 -18.65
N LEU A 492 0.82 -31.11 -19.55
CA LEU A 492 -0.17 -31.53 -20.54
C LEU A 492 0.52 -32.11 -21.79
N ASN A 493 -0.11 -33.11 -22.38
CA ASN A 493 0.35 -33.64 -23.66
C ASN A 493 0.06 -32.62 -24.77
N SER A 494 1.12 -32.17 -25.46
CA SER A 494 1.02 -31.23 -26.58
C SER A 494 0.09 -31.76 -27.67
N ASP A 495 -0.63 -30.85 -28.34
CA ASP A 495 -1.53 -31.15 -29.46
C ASP A 495 -2.74 -32.05 -29.09
N GLN A 496 -3.03 -32.19 -27.79
CA GLN A 496 -4.18 -32.93 -27.30
C GLN A 496 -5.25 -31.96 -26.77
N THR A 497 -6.52 -32.37 -27.01
CA THR A 497 -7.69 -31.59 -26.55
C THR A 497 -8.13 -32.09 -25.18
N TYR A 498 -8.39 -31.15 -24.29
CA TYR A 498 -8.81 -31.39 -22.91
C TYR A 498 -10.20 -30.82 -22.66
N ASN A 499 -10.96 -31.46 -21.79
CA ASN A 499 -12.11 -30.85 -21.14
C ASN A 499 -11.61 -30.23 -19.82
N VAL A 500 -11.76 -28.92 -19.69
CA VAL A 500 -11.43 -28.15 -18.46
C VAL A 500 -12.73 -27.57 -17.90
N ARG A 501 -12.95 -27.73 -16.60
CA ARG A 501 -14.14 -27.20 -15.94
C ARG A 501 -13.81 -26.64 -14.56
N VAL A 502 -14.56 -25.62 -14.16
CA VAL A 502 -14.39 -24.94 -12.87
C VAL A 502 -15.74 -24.82 -12.18
N LYS A 503 -15.78 -25.04 -10.89
CA LYS A 503 -16.92 -24.78 -10.01
C LYS A 503 -16.46 -24.06 -8.75
N ALA A 504 -17.35 -23.29 -8.15
CA ALA A 504 -17.17 -22.73 -6.81
C ALA A 504 -17.69 -23.71 -5.75
N VAL A 505 -17.12 -23.64 -4.56
CA VAL A 505 -17.55 -24.36 -3.36
C VAL A 505 -17.67 -23.33 -2.24
N ASN A 506 -18.81 -23.30 -1.56
CA ASN A 506 -19.03 -22.38 -0.45
C ASN A 506 -18.44 -22.93 0.88
N GLU A 507 -18.44 -22.10 1.92
CA GLU A 507 -17.92 -22.43 3.25
C GLU A 507 -18.58 -23.66 3.90
N LEU A 508 -19.77 -24.05 3.45
CA LEU A 508 -20.47 -25.26 3.93
C LEU A 508 -20.20 -26.49 3.05
N GLY A 509 -19.30 -26.38 2.04
CA GLY A 509 -18.94 -27.48 1.14
C GLY A 509 -19.94 -27.75 0.02
N VAL A 510 -20.94 -26.89 -0.18
CA VAL A 510 -21.89 -27.00 -1.30
C VAL A 510 -21.25 -26.49 -2.57
N SER A 511 -21.36 -27.27 -3.66
CA SER A 511 -20.75 -26.94 -4.94
C SER A 511 -21.75 -26.29 -5.89
N SER A 512 -21.28 -25.32 -6.66
CA SER A 512 -22.01 -24.74 -7.80
C SER A 512 -22.06 -25.69 -9.00
N THR A 513 -22.76 -25.30 -10.05
CA THR A 513 -22.62 -25.89 -11.38
C THR A 513 -21.24 -25.58 -11.97
N TYR A 514 -20.78 -26.42 -12.90
CA TYR A 514 -19.53 -26.20 -13.62
C TYR A 514 -19.69 -25.20 -14.77
N ILE A 515 -18.70 -24.38 -14.97
CA ILE A 515 -18.40 -23.73 -16.24
C ILE A 515 -17.33 -24.55 -16.97
N ASN A 516 -17.39 -24.64 -18.29
CA ASN A 516 -16.60 -25.57 -19.07
C ASN A 516 -15.87 -24.87 -20.22
N SER A 517 -14.71 -25.41 -20.58
CA SER A 517 -13.94 -25.05 -21.77
C SER A 517 -13.32 -26.31 -22.37
N THR A 518 -13.05 -26.29 -23.67
CA THR A 518 -12.45 -27.43 -24.38
C THR A 518 -11.21 -26.95 -25.14
N PRO A 519 -10.14 -26.60 -24.44
CA PRO A 519 -8.90 -26.13 -25.06
C PRO A 519 -8.10 -27.28 -25.65
N THR A 520 -7.31 -26.96 -26.69
CA THR A 520 -6.25 -27.84 -27.19
C THR A 520 -4.94 -27.37 -26.65
N ALA A 521 -4.16 -28.27 -26.09
CA ALA A 521 -2.80 -27.99 -25.62
C ALA A 521 -1.93 -27.72 -26.85
N ALA A 522 -1.66 -26.45 -27.09
CA ALA A 522 -0.88 -26.04 -28.25
C ALA A 522 0.59 -26.37 -28.06
N LYS A 523 1.18 -26.92 -29.09
CA LYS A 523 2.62 -26.90 -29.23
C LYS A 523 2.98 -25.57 -29.84
N ASP A 524 3.67 -24.75 -29.10
CA ASP A 524 4.24 -23.55 -29.70
C ASP A 524 5.28 -23.96 -30.75
N THR A 525 5.14 -23.37 -31.93
CA THR A 525 6.05 -23.57 -33.07
C THR A 525 6.69 -22.29 -33.54
N THR A 526 6.31 -21.18 -32.91
CA THR A 526 6.80 -19.86 -33.25
C THR A 526 8.10 -19.60 -32.51
N ALA A 527 9.16 -19.41 -33.23
CA ALA A 527 10.46 -19.10 -32.62
C ALA A 527 10.63 -17.59 -32.43
N PRO A 528 11.29 -17.15 -31.35
CA PRO A 528 11.56 -15.73 -31.13
C PRO A 528 12.53 -15.19 -32.18
N ASP A 529 12.50 -13.86 -32.36
CA ASP A 529 13.47 -13.18 -33.21
C ASP A 529 14.90 -13.37 -32.69
N ALA A 530 15.87 -13.36 -33.61
CA ALA A 530 17.28 -13.44 -33.26
C ALA A 530 17.69 -12.23 -32.39
N PRO A 531 18.64 -12.41 -31.46
CA PRO A 531 19.15 -11.30 -30.66
C PRO A 531 19.63 -10.16 -31.53
N SER A 532 19.32 -8.92 -31.15
CA SER A 532 19.67 -7.70 -31.87
C SER A 532 20.80 -6.92 -31.18
N SER A 533 21.37 -5.95 -31.88
CA SER A 533 22.45 -5.06 -31.36
C SER A 533 23.60 -5.84 -30.73
N VAL A 534 23.96 -6.99 -31.33
CA VAL A 534 25.06 -7.83 -30.82
C VAL A 534 26.39 -7.12 -31.01
N SER A 535 27.17 -7.08 -29.96
CA SER A 535 28.53 -6.51 -29.97
C SER A 535 29.50 -7.44 -29.22
N ALA A 536 30.75 -7.41 -29.59
CA ALA A 536 31.81 -8.12 -28.90
C ALA A 536 32.95 -7.17 -28.59
N ASN A 537 33.48 -7.22 -27.38
CA ASN A 537 34.62 -6.43 -26.92
C ASN A 537 35.70 -7.35 -26.35
N GLY A 538 36.92 -7.20 -26.86
CA GLY A 538 38.06 -7.99 -26.40
C GLY A 538 38.78 -7.32 -25.25
N GLU A 539 39.08 -8.12 -24.25
CA GLU A 539 39.84 -7.76 -23.05
C GLU A 539 41.00 -8.75 -22.86
N PHE A 540 41.75 -8.66 -21.79
CA PHE A 540 42.82 -9.58 -21.52
C PHE A 540 42.25 -10.98 -21.22
N GLU A 541 42.65 -11.96 -22.07
CA GLU A 541 42.21 -13.37 -21.99
C GLU A 541 40.70 -13.62 -21.97
N GLN A 542 39.90 -12.62 -22.31
CA GLN A 542 38.45 -12.74 -22.38
C GLN A 542 37.83 -11.86 -23.48
N ILE A 543 36.62 -12.23 -23.88
CA ILE A 543 35.79 -11.43 -24.80
C ILE A 543 34.42 -11.33 -24.19
N THR A 544 33.95 -10.08 -24.00
CA THR A 544 32.61 -9.78 -23.52
C THR A 544 31.67 -9.58 -24.70
N ILE A 545 30.59 -10.34 -24.75
CA ILE A 545 29.56 -10.27 -25.78
C ILE A 545 28.29 -9.65 -25.13
N ASN A 546 27.72 -8.63 -25.74
CA ASN A 546 26.48 -7.99 -25.31
C ASN A 546 25.45 -8.01 -26.44
N TRP A 547 24.18 -8.10 -26.07
CA TRP A 547 23.07 -8.12 -27.01
C TRP A 547 21.79 -7.59 -26.39
N ILE A 548 20.76 -7.41 -27.22
CA ILE A 548 19.38 -7.15 -26.78
C ILE A 548 18.58 -8.41 -27.08
N ASN A 549 17.88 -8.92 -26.07
CA ASN A 549 17.00 -10.08 -26.18
C ASN A 549 15.78 -9.78 -27.07
N SER A 550 15.17 -10.83 -27.59
CA SER A 550 13.85 -10.75 -28.21
C SER A 550 12.83 -10.21 -27.19
N THR A 551 11.86 -9.44 -27.68
CA THR A 551 10.80 -8.83 -26.86
C THR A 551 9.50 -9.64 -26.84
N VAL A 552 9.52 -10.85 -27.42
CA VAL A 552 8.34 -11.73 -27.37
C VAL A 552 8.15 -12.29 -25.96
N ASP A 553 6.89 -12.44 -25.56
CA ASP A 553 6.51 -12.78 -24.17
C ASP A 553 6.97 -14.18 -23.74
N ASP A 554 7.19 -15.07 -24.68
CA ASP A 554 7.63 -16.46 -24.49
C ASP A 554 9.14 -16.65 -24.62
N PHE A 555 9.89 -15.58 -24.83
CA PHE A 555 11.37 -15.65 -24.87
C PHE A 555 11.93 -16.25 -23.58
N ASN A 556 12.84 -17.20 -23.70
CA ASN A 556 13.48 -17.87 -22.57
C ASN A 556 14.97 -17.48 -22.43
N HIS A 557 15.78 -17.86 -23.41
CA HIS A 557 17.23 -17.67 -23.32
C HIS A 557 17.88 -17.49 -24.70
N VAL A 558 19.17 -17.19 -24.68
CA VAL A 558 20.01 -17.05 -25.87
C VAL A 558 21.08 -18.12 -25.87
N LEU A 559 21.22 -18.82 -27.00
CA LEU A 559 22.31 -19.71 -27.28
C LEU A 559 23.48 -18.91 -27.87
N VAL A 560 24.63 -18.98 -27.23
CA VAL A 560 25.87 -18.31 -27.66
C VAL A 560 26.77 -19.30 -28.33
N TYR A 561 27.10 -19.07 -29.60
CA TYR A 561 27.96 -19.91 -30.40
C TYR A 561 29.28 -19.22 -30.72
N ARG A 562 30.37 -19.96 -30.71
CA ARG A 562 31.74 -19.49 -31.01
C ARG A 562 32.39 -20.27 -32.16
N SER A 563 33.18 -19.57 -32.95
CA SER A 563 34.10 -20.17 -33.96
C SER A 563 35.44 -19.45 -33.94
N ASP A 564 36.46 -20.16 -34.38
CA ASP A 564 37.84 -19.62 -34.55
C ASP A 564 38.00 -18.82 -35.86
N THR A 565 37.09 -19.01 -36.80
CA THR A 565 37.11 -18.30 -38.10
C THR A 565 35.72 -17.89 -38.53
N LEU A 566 35.62 -16.84 -39.34
CA LEU A 566 34.31 -16.27 -39.78
C LEU A 566 33.42 -17.33 -40.45
N ASN A 567 33.96 -18.22 -41.26
CA ASN A 567 33.22 -19.25 -42.00
C ASN A 567 33.43 -20.65 -41.42
N GLY A 568 33.92 -20.73 -40.19
CA GLY A 568 34.21 -22.01 -39.52
C GLY A 568 32.96 -22.66 -38.92
N THR A 569 33.21 -23.79 -38.24
CA THR A 569 32.18 -24.47 -37.46
C THR A 569 31.96 -23.71 -36.16
N TYR A 570 30.70 -23.30 -35.90
CA TYR A 570 30.29 -22.66 -34.65
C TYR A 570 29.83 -23.73 -33.68
N THR A 571 30.42 -23.75 -32.51
CA THR A 571 30.06 -24.64 -31.39
C THR A 571 29.30 -23.86 -30.34
N LEU A 572 28.25 -24.44 -29.74
CA LEU A 572 27.55 -23.87 -28.61
C LEU A 572 28.48 -23.76 -27.42
N LEU A 573 28.54 -22.58 -26.82
CA LEU A 573 29.32 -22.32 -25.61
C LEU A 573 28.45 -22.30 -24.38
N GLU A 574 27.30 -21.57 -24.46
CA GLU A 574 26.51 -21.23 -23.30
C GLU A 574 25.03 -21.01 -23.67
N GLU A 575 24.17 -21.32 -22.72
CA GLU A 575 22.76 -20.92 -22.69
C GLU A 575 22.61 -19.75 -21.70
N SER A 576 22.44 -18.53 -22.20
CA SER A 576 22.44 -17.34 -21.37
C SER A 576 21.02 -16.79 -21.20
N PHE A 577 20.62 -16.57 -19.96
CA PHE A 577 19.36 -15.91 -19.60
C PHE A 577 19.48 -14.39 -19.45
N GLY A 578 20.70 -13.87 -19.57
CA GLY A 578 21.00 -12.44 -19.50
C GLY A 578 21.08 -11.77 -20.86
N THR A 579 21.75 -10.63 -20.90
CA THR A 579 22.05 -9.83 -22.11
C THR A 579 23.54 -9.67 -22.34
N THR A 580 24.35 -10.40 -21.58
CA THR A 580 25.81 -10.39 -21.67
C THR A 580 26.35 -11.79 -21.38
N PHE A 581 27.47 -12.12 -22.03
CA PHE A 581 28.25 -13.33 -21.78
C PHE A 581 29.74 -12.99 -21.87
N ILE A 582 30.53 -13.55 -20.97
CA ILE A 582 31.98 -13.35 -20.94
C ILE A 582 32.66 -14.70 -21.26
N ASP A 583 33.24 -14.75 -22.42
CA ASP A 583 34.07 -15.90 -22.85
C ASP A 583 35.49 -15.74 -22.29
N THR A 584 35.83 -16.54 -21.31
CA THR A 584 37.08 -16.46 -20.55
C THR A 584 38.06 -17.58 -20.93
N GLY A 585 39.30 -17.45 -20.49
CA GLY A 585 40.33 -18.46 -20.72
C GLY A 585 40.85 -18.49 -22.17
N LEU A 586 40.70 -17.37 -22.87
CA LEU A 586 41.20 -17.20 -24.25
C LEU A 586 42.68 -16.83 -24.23
N LEU A 587 43.52 -17.84 -23.90
CA LEU A 587 44.96 -17.67 -23.81
C LEU A 587 45.56 -17.24 -25.15
N LEU A 588 46.66 -16.51 -25.10
CA LEU A 588 47.44 -16.13 -26.28
C LEU A 588 47.89 -17.39 -27.06
N VAL A 589 47.85 -17.31 -28.39
CA VAL A 589 48.35 -18.36 -29.26
C VAL A 589 49.63 -17.86 -29.94
N ASN A 590 50.75 -18.50 -29.67
CA ASN A 590 52.06 -18.04 -30.10
C ASN A 590 52.31 -16.57 -29.72
N GLU A 591 51.98 -16.20 -28.48
CA GLU A 591 52.13 -14.83 -27.92
C GLU A 591 51.30 -13.76 -28.61
N LEU A 592 50.35 -14.14 -29.45
CA LEU A 592 49.45 -13.20 -30.13
C LEU A 592 48.02 -13.26 -29.58
N PRO A 593 47.32 -12.11 -29.53
CA PRO A 593 45.92 -12.04 -29.20
C PRO A 593 45.06 -12.94 -30.09
N VAL A 594 44.05 -13.56 -29.49
CA VAL A 594 43.19 -14.53 -30.17
C VAL A 594 41.90 -13.84 -30.63
N GLN A 595 41.60 -13.97 -31.92
CA GLN A 595 40.32 -13.52 -32.46
C GLN A 595 39.31 -14.66 -32.43
N LYS A 596 38.08 -14.35 -31.97
CA LYS A 596 36.95 -15.27 -31.99
C LYS A 596 35.74 -14.61 -32.64
N PHE A 597 34.89 -15.45 -33.22
CA PHE A 597 33.67 -15.07 -33.90
C PHE A 597 32.47 -15.64 -33.17
N TYR A 598 31.43 -14.81 -32.96
CA TYR A 598 30.25 -15.20 -32.22
C TYR A 598 28.99 -14.94 -33.04
N LYS A 599 28.01 -15.80 -32.88
CA LYS A 599 26.65 -15.62 -33.33
C LYS A 599 25.70 -16.17 -32.30
N LEU A 600 24.55 -15.53 -32.17
CA LEU A 600 23.57 -15.81 -31.13
C LEU A 600 22.25 -16.24 -31.75
N ARG A 601 21.50 -17.02 -31.02
CA ARG A 601 20.20 -17.51 -31.44
C ARG A 601 19.25 -17.50 -30.24
N SER A 602 18.06 -16.90 -30.37
CA SER A 602 17.06 -16.92 -29.32
C SER A 602 16.33 -18.26 -29.26
N VAL A 603 15.88 -18.61 -28.07
CA VAL A 603 15.03 -19.77 -27.80
C VAL A 603 13.88 -19.33 -26.91
N ASP A 604 12.69 -19.81 -27.17
CA ASP A 604 11.50 -19.59 -26.35
C ASP A 604 11.33 -20.63 -25.24
N ASN A 605 10.28 -20.45 -24.45
CA ASN A 605 9.89 -21.40 -23.39
C ASN A 605 9.45 -22.78 -23.93
N SER A 606 9.11 -22.86 -25.20
CA SER A 606 8.73 -24.10 -25.90
C SER A 606 9.90 -24.81 -26.54
N GLY A 607 11.11 -24.18 -26.47
CA GLY A 607 12.33 -24.67 -27.10
C GLY A 607 12.42 -24.41 -28.60
N ASN A 608 11.54 -23.58 -29.18
CA ASN A 608 11.71 -23.17 -30.55
C ASN A 608 12.84 -22.16 -30.63
N ALA A 609 13.86 -22.51 -31.35
CA ALA A 609 14.96 -21.60 -31.63
C ALA A 609 14.73 -20.90 -32.97
N THR A 610 15.16 -19.63 -33.09
CA THR A 610 14.94 -18.79 -34.27
C THR A 610 15.21 -19.50 -35.58
N LYS A 611 14.23 -19.51 -36.50
CA LYS A 611 14.29 -20.18 -37.81
C LYS A 611 13.66 -19.27 -38.89
N ASN A 612 14.09 -19.44 -40.13
CA ASN A 612 13.43 -18.83 -41.29
C ASN A 612 12.23 -19.67 -41.77
N ALA A 613 11.52 -19.16 -42.75
CA ALA A 613 10.36 -19.83 -43.37
C ALA A 613 10.69 -21.21 -43.99
N GLN A 614 11.97 -21.50 -44.29
CA GLN A 614 12.45 -22.76 -44.80
C GLN A 614 12.96 -23.69 -43.70
N ASN A 615 12.63 -23.42 -42.44
CA ASN A 615 13.03 -24.16 -41.24
C ASN A 615 14.57 -24.20 -41.00
N GLN A 616 15.33 -23.25 -41.58
CA GLN A 616 16.77 -23.13 -41.39
C GLN A 616 17.08 -22.25 -40.18
N PRO A 617 18.10 -22.57 -39.38
CA PRO A 617 18.49 -21.76 -38.24
C PRO A 617 18.82 -20.31 -38.65
N VAL A 618 18.25 -19.35 -37.95
CA VAL A 618 18.59 -17.94 -38.09
C VAL A 618 19.33 -17.50 -36.83
N TYR A 619 20.42 -16.79 -37.04
CA TYR A 619 21.29 -16.26 -35.99
C TYR A 619 21.34 -14.74 -36.08
N SER A 620 21.82 -14.10 -35.03
CA SER A 620 22.21 -12.70 -35.07
C SER A 620 23.27 -12.42 -36.17
N ALA A 621 23.55 -11.16 -36.41
CA ALA A 621 24.78 -10.81 -37.13
C ALA A 621 25.99 -11.42 -36.42
N ILE A 622 26.97 -11.90 -37.21
CA ILE A 622 28.22 -12.41 -36.67
C ILE A 622 29.05 -11.23 -36.17
N VAL A 623 29.45 -11.26 -34.92
CA VAL A 623 30.38 -10.31 -34.33
C VAL A 623 31.71 -11.00 -34.01
N ASN A 624 32.76 -10.23 -33.95
CA ASN A 624 34.08 -10.73 -33.57
C ASN A 624 34.78 -9.73 -32.67
N ALA A 625 35.66 -10.24 -31.85
CA ALA A 625 36.64 -9.45 -31.13
C ALA A 625 37.94 -10.20 -31.02
N THR A 626 38.98 -9.46 -30.77
CA THR A 626 40.32 -10.01 -30.51
C THR A 626 40.67 -9.68 -29.07
N THR A 627 41.15 -10.67 -28.32
CA THR A 627 41.66 -10.45 -26.96
C THR A 627 42.77 -9.39 -26.98
N THR A 628 42.97 -8.71 -25.89
CA THR A 628 44.01 -7.70 -25.77
C THR A 628 45.22 -8.25 -24.98
N LEU A 629 46.37 -7.70 -25.23
CA LEU A 629 47.49 -7.85 -24.35
C LEU A 629 47.27 -7.09 -23.06
N VAL A 630 47.94 -7.50 -21.98
CA VAL A 630 47.92 -6.69 -20.75
C VAL A 630 48.50 -5.31 -21.08
N PRO A 631 47.78 -4.20 -20.88
CA PRO A 631 48.32 -2.89 -21.18
C PRO A 631 49.53 -2.59 -20.29
N VAL A 632 50.46 -1.81 -20.82
CA VAL A 632 51.60 -1.30 -20.05
C VAL A 632 51.06 -0.55 -18.82
N GLY A 633 51.42 -1.00 -17.62
CA GLY A 633 50.86 -0.51 -16.36
C GLY A 633 49.67 -1.30 -15.81
N GLY A 634 49.16 -2.32 -16.54
CA GLY A 634 48.12 -3.25 -16.05
C GLY A 634 48.63 -4.37 -15.14
N ILE A 635 49.95 -4.50 -15.01
CA ILE A 635 50.60 -5.44 -14.10
C ILE A 635 51.09 -4.61 -12.90
N ALA A 636 50.65 -4.99 -11.70
CA ALA A 636 51.10 -4.33 -10.47
C ALA A 636 52.64 -4.47 -10.31
N ASP A 637 53.23 -3.45 -9.67
CA ASP A 637 54.66 -3.53 -9.32
C ASP A 637 54.91 -4.81 -8.50
N ASP A 638 55.98 -5.54 -8.85
CA ASP A 638 56.38 -6.82 -8.25
C ASP A 638 55.40 -8.02 -8.52
N ALA A 639 54.43 -7.87 -9.40
CA ALA A 639 53.50 -8.97 -9.76
C ALA A 639 54.13 -10.04 -10.66
N VAL A 640 55.26 -9.76 -11.31
CA VAL A 640 56.01 -10.69 -12.17
C VAL A 640 57.41 -10.82 -11.59
N ASP A 641 57.70 -11.96 -11.03
CA ASP A 641 59.03 -12.29 -10.52
C ASP A 641 59.79 -13.28 -11.45
N THR A 642 60.97 -13.68 -11.04
CA THR A 642 61.83 -14.58 -11.84
C THR A 642 61.16 -15.93 -12.18
N ALA A 643 60.20 -16.37 -11.37
CA ALA A 643 59.52 -17.66 -11.60
C ALA A 643 58.47 -17.59 -12.73
N GLN A 644 57.95 -16.38 -13.03
CA GLN A 644 57.01 -16.15 -14.12
C GLN A 644 57.68 -15.81 -15.46
N ILE A 645 59.01 -15.56 -15.46
CA ILE A 645 59.78 -15.27 -16.66
C ILE A 645 60.64 -16.47 -16.99
N ALA A 646 60.36 -17.15 -18.10
CA ALA A 646 61.17 -18.25 -18.56
C ALA A 646 62.59 -17.79 -18.91
N ASP A 647 63.58 -18.68 -18.72
CA ASP A 647 64.95 -18.39 -19.10
C ASP A 647 65.06 -18.00 -20.59
N LEU A 648 65.71 -16.88 -20.83
CA LEU A 648 65.86 -16.27 -22.17
C LEU A 648 64.59 -15.70 -22.79
N ALA A 649 63.52 -15.53 -22.00
CA ALA A 649 62.27 -14.98 -22.51
C ALA A 649 62.34 -13.45 -22.78
N VAL A 650 63.31 -12.77 -22.20
CA VAL A 650 63.54 -11.32 -22.44
C VAL A 650 64.86 -11.13 -23.14
N GLU A 651 64.81 -10.81 -24.43
CA GLU A 651 66.02 -10.55 -25.26
C GLU A 651 66.32 -9.03 -25.26
N THR A 652 67.54 -8.71 -25.72
CA THR A 652 67.98 -7.30 -25.79
C THR A 652 67.01 -6.38 -26.57
N ALA A 653 66.32 -6.94 -27.58
CA ALA A 653 65.37 -6.19 -28.38
C ALA A 653 64.07 -5.81 -27.64
N GLN A 654 63.74 -6.49 -26.52
CA GLN A 654 62.60 -6.21 -25.69
C GLN A 654 62.90 -5.24 -24.53
N ILE A 655 64.17 -4.79 -24.41
CA ILE A 655 64.62 -3.87 -23.37
C ILE A 655 64.98 -2.54 -24.03
N ASP A 656 64.20 -1.50 -23.73
CA ASP A 656 64.54 -0.15 -24.19
C ASP A 656 65.87 0.34 -23.63
N ASN A 657 66.57 1.18 -24.41
CA ASN A 657 67.78 1.81 -23.95
C ASN A 657 67.52 2.56 -22.64
N ASP A 658 68.42 2.35 -21.66
CA ASP A 658 68.31 2.93 -20.30
C ASP A 658 67.19 2.35 -19.43
N ALA A 659 66.41 1.34 -19.88
CA ALA A 659 65.41 0.67 -19.07
C ALA A 659 65.97 -0.06 -17.86
N VAL A 660 67.25 -0.56 -17.96
CA VAL A 660 67.96 -1.19 -16.85
C VAL A 660 69.00 -0.25 -16.30
N THR A 661 68.76 0.36 -15.18
CA THR A 661 69.68 1.25 -14.46
C THR A 661 70.54 0.46 -13.46
N ILE A 662 71.64 1.04 -13.03
CA ILE A 662 72.53 0.38 -12.06
C ILE A 662 71.80 0.01 -10.75
N ALA A 663 70.76 0.73 -10.39
CA ALA A 663 69.92 0.42 -9.23
C ALA A 663 69.02 -0.81 -9.42
N LYS A 664 68.78 -1.26 -10.67
CA LYS A 664 67.98 -2.45 -11.03
C LYS A 664 68.83 -3.71 -11.24
N VAL A 665 70.13 -3.60 -11.15
CA VAL A 665 71.05 -4.73 -11.27
C VAL A 665 71.37 -5.27 -9.85
N ALA A 666 71.38 -6.58 -9.69
CA ALA A 666 71.65 -7.20 -8.41
C ALA A 666 73.01 -6.73 -7.87
N THR A 667 73.08 -6.49 -6.55
CA THR A 667 74.29 -5.95 -5.86
C THR A 667 75.58 -6.78 -6.17
N SER A 668 75.46 -8.05 -6.40
CA SER A 668 76.55 -8.91 -6.79
C SER A 668 77.17 -8.62 -8.18
N LEU A 669 76.31 -8.04 -9.09
CA LEU A 669 76.72 -7.60 -10.43
C LEU A 669 77.19 -6.16 -10.46
N GLN A 670 76.73 -5.31 -9.49
CA GLN A 670 77.13 -3.92 -9.38
C GLN A 670 78.63 -3.78 -8.91
N SER A 671 79.18 -4.78 -8.30
CA SER A 671 80.57 -4.72 -7.73
C SER A 671 81.66 -5.14 -8.74
N THR A 672 81.34 -5.67 -9.90
CA THR A 672 82.33 -5.97 -10.96
C THR A 672 82.33 -4.81 -11.96
N ASN A 673 83.43 -4.05 -11.98
CA ASN A 673 83.74 -3.01 -12.95
C ASN A 673 83.53 -3.51 -14.40
N TYR A 674 82.40 -3.21 -14.98
CA TYR A 674 82.25 -3.08 -16.43
C TYR A 674 82.03 -1.60 -16.77
N VAL A 675 83.08 -0.97 -17.16
CA VAL A 675 83.12 0.26 -17.94
C VAL A 675 82.64 -0.06 -19.36
#